data_5f2956f36c06577a380ce235d2f87983
#
_entry.id   5f2956f36c06577a380ce235d2f87983
#
_cell.length_a   1.000
_cell.length_b   1.000
_cell.length_c   1.000
_cell.angle_alpha   90.00
_cell.angle_beta   90.00
_cell.angle_gamma   90.00
#
_symmetry.space_group_name_H-M   'P 1'
#
loop_
_entity.id
_entity.type
_entity.pdbx_description
1 polymer ?
#
loop_
_entity_poly.entity_id
_entity_poly.type
_entity_poly.pdbx_seq_one_letter_code
_entity_poly.pdbx_strand_id
1 'polypeptide(L)'
;MVSAVEPKTYFLPRQDLAKLLDRLHDGGRQVIGPTIRDGAVMLDPIERVDQLPVGWGIDNAPGKARLVEQHGSRVFDQPPGPSSWKRWTYPPRLTEFAWTDAAETDAAPAPRRPKPVPAKMAPQAFLGVRACEIAALRVQDKVLLEGPVVDRDYAARRRDNLIVAVECAVAGGTCFCTSMGTGPEVRGDFDLALSELDDGFVVRVGTDAGRAALEGLTLPAATSDQTAAAAASVARVRAQMGEPLPMDGLPDRLMAAAESPRWAKIAERCLACTNCTLVCPTCFCTSISQRSDLDGDGASAERTWDSCFTLDFARVAGGNFRTRVEDRYRQWLTHKFGTWWPQFGSSGCVGCGRCIAWCPVGIDVREELLAVAPPVAPAADPPPIAPVAPMPSIVPSALTLPTPTAEGPRPMPWRTVEVLDRRRETRDVITLSLGTDDPGLLAGRPGQFVMAALPAVAAPPISVSRFHPDGLELTIRAAGPATAAIVNLERGDTVALRGPLGRGWPVELAEGRDVMVITGGIGLAPLRPLLDHMLARRDRIAHIHLAYGARTPGDRLYVDELDRLAASGVIDVAQTVDRAGPEWLGRVGVVTQVIDRIMCSCDRTIAFVCGPERMMRATVDVLHERGIPDERIWVTLERHMDCGVGLCGHCQLGRYFVCKDGPVFSLAELGPAFAVEGL
;
A
#
# COMPACT_ATOMS: atom_id res chain seq x y z
N MET A 1 -16.96 -24.50 -28.03
CA MET A 1 -17.49 -23.28 -28.66
C MET A 1 -18.71 -22.87 -27.85
N VAL A 2 -18.54 -21.96 -26.88
CA VAL A 2 -19.66 -21.40 -26.14
C VAL A 2 -20.18 -20.25 -26.99
N SER A 3 -21.40 -20.37 -27.48
CA SER A 3 -22.10 -19.34 -28.24
C SER A 3 -22.15 -18.06 -27.42
N ALA A 4 -21.54 -16.99 -27.89
CA ALA A 4 -21.70 -15.66 -27.33
C ALA A 4 -23.18 -15.27 -27.54
N VAL A 5 -23.97 -15.36 -26.46
CA VAL A 5 -25.35 -14.84 -26.46
C VAL A 5 -25.22 -13.33 -26.56
N GLU A 6 -25.70 -12.72 -27.66
CA GLU A 6 -25.80 -11.27 -27.77
C GLU A 6 -26.50 -10.69 -26.52
N PRO A 7 -26.00 -9.67 -25.89
CA PRO A 7 -26.63 -9.10 -24.70
C PRO A 7 -28.01 -8.57 -25.07
N LYS A 8 -29.06 -9.20 -24.54
CA LYS A 8 -30.44 -8.72 -24.73
C LYS A 8 -30.57 -7.36 -24.05
N THR A 9 -30.96 -6.36 -24.84
CA THR A 9 -31.19 -4.98 -24.41
C THR A 9 -32.68 -4.74 -24.24
N TYR A 10 -33.10 -4.29 -23.08
CA TYR A 10 -34.50 -4.05 -22.74
C TYR A 10 -34.73 -2.54 -22.51
N PHE A 11 -36.01 -2.12 -22.51
CA PHE A 11 -36.41 -0.81 -22.09
C PHE A 11 -37.21 -0.91 -20.77
N LEU A 12 -36.76 -0.23 -19.73
CA LEU A 12 -37.45 -0.11 -18.44
C LEU A 12 -38.11 1.28 -18.39
N PRO A 13 -39.44 1.36 -18.46
CA PRO A 13 -40.16 2.64 -18.30
C PRO A 13 -39.82 3.27 -16.93
N ARG A 14 -39.73 4.59 -16.85
CA ARG A 14 -39.32 5.31 -15.65
C ARG A 14 -40.18 4.92 -14.42
N GLN A 15 -41.51 4.79 -14.61
CA GLN A 15 -42.45 4.37 -13.57
C GLN A 15 -42.15 2.97 -13.01
N ASP A 16 -41.46 2.13 -13.76
CA ASP A 16 -41.17 0.75 -13.38
C ASP A 16 -39.81 0.60 -12.65
N LEU A 17 -39.07 1.70 -12.43
CA LEU A 17 -37.86 1.69 -11.61
C LEU A 17 -38.15 1.21 -10.18
N ALA A 18 -39.34 1.54 -9.63
CA ALA A 18 -39.77 1.05 -8.34
C ALA A 18 -39.87 -0.49 -8.32
N LYS A 19 -40.40 -1.08 -9.38
CA LYS A 19 -40.51 -2.55 -9.50
C LYS A 19 -39.12 -3.23 -9.55
N LEU A 20 -38.15 -2.60 -10.20
CA LEU A 20 -36.77 -3.11 -10.18
C LEU A 20 -36.19 -3.04 -8.76
N LEU A 21 -36.43 -1.94 -8.03
CA LEU A 21 -35.98 -1.80 -6.65
C LEU A 21 -36.59 -2.87 -5.74
N ASP A 22 -37.92 -3.11 -5.85
CA ASP A 22 -38.65 -4.12 -5.11
C ASP A 22 -38.06 -5.52 -5.41
N ARG A 23 -37.77 -5.83 -6.68
CA ARG A 23 -37.14 -7.11 -7.07
C ARG A 23 -35.75 -7.31 -6.45
N LEU A 24 -34.95 -6.26 -6.31
CA LEU A 24 -33.66 -6.35 -5.64
C LEU A 24 -33.80 -6.65 -4.14
N HIS A 25 -34.81 -6.08 -3.49
CA HIS A 25 -35.16 -6.36 -2.08
C HIS A 25 -35.74 -7.77 -1.91
N ASP A 26 -36.65 -8.19 -2.77
CA ASP A 26 -37.24 -9.55 -2.75
C ASP A 26 -36.19 -10.65 -2.90
N GLY A 27 -35.07 -10.34 -3.57
CA GLY A 27 -33.89 -11.19 -3.63
C GLY A 27 -33.07 -11.25 -2.33
N GLY A 28 -33.59 -10.68 -1.23
CA GLY A 28 -32.92 -10.68 0.09
C GLY A 28 -31.71 -9.76 0.16
N ARG A 29 -31.61 -8.76 -0.72
CA ARG A 29 -30.46 -7.85 -0.80
C ARG A 29 -30.77 -6.51 -0.15
N GLN A 30 -29.80 -5.96 0.59
CA GLN A 30 -29.82 -4.56 0.96
C GLN A 30 -29.42 -3.71 -0.26
N VAL A 31 -30.34 -2.87 -0.72
CA VAL A 31 -30.04 -1.99 -1.85
C VAL A 31 -29.36 -0.72 -1.35
N ILE A 32 -28.17 -0.44 -1.90
CA ILE A 32 -27.40 0.78 -1.65
C ILE A 32 -27.49 1.64 -2.91
N GLY A 33 -27.83 2.91 -2.75
CA GLY A 33 -27.97 3.83 -3.89
C GLY A 33 -27.65 5.27 -3.54
N PRO A 34 -27.61 6.16 -4.54
CA PRO A 34 -27.38 7.58 -4.30
C PRO A 34 -28.61 8.18 -3.60
N THR A 35 -28.36 8.94 -2.54
CA THR A 35 -29.40 9.68 -1.79
C THR A 35 -28.85 11.03 -1.31
N ILE A 36 -29.71 11.98 -1.03
CA ILE A 36 -29.29 13.28 -0.52
C ILE A 36 -29.23 13.22 1.00
N ARG A 37 -28.05 13.47 1.56
CA ARG A 37 -27.84 13.60 3.00
C ARG A 37 -26.78 14.66 3.27
N ASP A 38 -27.02 15.50 4.27
CA ASP A 38 -26.10 16.56 4.72
C ASP A 38 -25.65 17.50 3.57
N GLY A 39 -26.54 17.79 2.62
CA GLY A 39 -26.28 18.67 1.48
C GLY A 39 -25.39 18.06 0.39
N ALA A 40 -25.22 16.74 0.38
CA ALA A 40 -24.43 16.02 -0.62
C ALA A 40 -25.15 14.75 -1.10
N VAL A 41 -24.78 14.28 -2.30
CA VAL A 41 -25.20 12.95 -2.76
C VAL A 41 -24.30 11.89 -2.15
N MET A 42 -24.87 11.10 -1.25
CA MET A 42 -24.22 10.01 -0.53
C MET A 42 -24.67 8.66 -1.09
N LEU A 43 -23.93 7.59 -0.77
CA LEU A 43 -24.31 6.21 -1.06
C LEU A 43 -24.77 5.56 0.24
N ASP A 44 -26.07 5.38 0.38
CA ASP A 44 -26.71 4.84 1.59
C ASP A 44 -27.78 3.78 1.25
N PRO A 45 -28.25 2.99 2.23
CA PRO A 45 -29.37 2.11 2.03
C PRO A 45 -30.61 2.87 1.56
N ILE A 46 -31.28 2.35 0.55
CA ILE A 46 -32.54 2.89 0.01
C ILE A 46 -33.59 1.79 -0.05
N GLU A 47 -34.83 2.14 0.28
CA GLU A 47 -35.99 1.25 0.25
C GLU A 47 -36.97 1.66 -0.84
N ARG A 48 -37.00 2.93 -1.22
CA ARG A 48 -37.96 3.49 -2.17
C ARG A 48 -37.31 4.47 -3.14
N VAL A 49 -37.90 4.59 -4.32
CA VAL A 49 -37.37 5.43 -5.41
C VAL A 49 -37.38 6.94 -5.05
N ASP A 50 -38.28 7.38 -4.18
CA ASP A 50 -38.32 8.79 -3.73
C ASP A 50 -37.13 9.20 -2.86
N GLN A 51 -36.34 8.26 -2.38
CA GLN A 51 -35.07 8.53 -1.68
C GLN A 51 -33.91 8.80 -2.65
N LEU A 52 -34.07 8.48 -3.94
CA LEU A 52 -33.09 8.82 -4.96
C LEU A 52 -33.07 10.32 -5.27
N PRO A 53 -31.94 10.89 -5.71
CA PRO A 53 -31.80 12.36 -5.93
C PRO A 53 -32.42 12.80 -7.26
N VAL A 54 -33.73 12.55 -7.41
CA VAL A 54 -34.49 12.91 -8.62
C VAL A 54 -34.49 14.42 -8.82
N GLY A 55 -34.08 14.90 -10.02
CA GLY A 55 -34.04 16.32 -10.36
C GLY A 55 -32.94 17.11 -9.66
N TRP A 56 -31.93 16.45 -9.11
CA TRP A 56 -30.77 17.07 -8.51
C TRP A 56 -29.50 16.83 -9.33
N GLY A 57 -28.65 17.85 -9.40
CA GLY A 57 -27.30 17.79 -9.97
C GLY A 57 -26.25 18.24 -8.98
N ILE A 58 -24.99 18.17 -9.37
CA ILE A 58 -23.86 18.70 -8.58
C ILE A 58 -23.06 19.65 -9.49
N ASP A 59 -22.96 20.92 -9.11
CA ASP A 59 -22.02 21.88 -9.67
C ASP A 59 -20.67 21.67 -8.95
N ASN A 60 -19.67 21.15 -9.68
CA ASN A 60 -18.35 20.90 -9.13
C ASN A 60 -17.22 21.52 -9.96
N ALA A 61 -16.23 22.04 -9.23
CA ALA A 61 -14.98 22.62 -9.70
C ALA A 61 -13.88 22.33 -8.66
N PRO A 62 -12.63 22.66 -8.89
CA PRO A 62 -11.60 22.51 -7.85
C PRO A 62 -11.98 23.21 -6.54
N GLY A 63 -12.06 22.44 -5.46
CA GLY A 63 -12.47 22.93 -4.13
C GLY A 63 -13.96 23.29 -4.00
N LYS A 64 -14.78 22.88 -4.95
CA LYS A 64 -16.20 23.18 -4.94
C LYS A 64 -17.03 21.96 -5.32
N ALA A 65 -18.02 21.63 -4.48
CA ALA A 65 -19.08 20.69 -4.80
C ALA A 65 -20.39 21.22 -4.17
N ARG A 66 -21.35 21.57 -4.99
CA ARG A 66 -22.65 22.09 -4.52
C ARG A 66 -23.80 21.34 -5.17
N LEU A 67 -24.71 20.88 -4.36
CA LEU A 67 -25.99 20.33 -4.82
C LEU A 67 -26.81 21.45 -5.47
N VAL A 68 -27.35 21.20 -6.66
CA VAL A 68 -28.17 22.13 -7.43
C VAL A 68 -29.44 21.45 -7.92
N GLU A 69 -30.57 22.12 -7.76
CA GLU A 69 -31.85 21.63 -8.27
C GLU A 69 -31.96 21.89 -9.79
N GLN A 70 -32.32 20.87 -10.54
CA GLN A 70 -32.39 20.92 -12.02
C GLN A 70 -33.81 20.81 -12.56
N HIS A 71 -34.83 20.74 -11.71
CA HIS A 71 -36.27 20.68 -12.05
C HIS A 71 -36.63 19.60 -13.12
N GLY A 72 -35.81 18.55 -13.20
CA GLY A 72 -35.99 17.42 -14.12
C GLY A 72 -36.53 16.18 -13.44
N SER A 73 -36.84 15.14 -14.21
CA SER A 73 -37.24 13.81 -13.72
C SER A 73 -36.11 12.79 -13.69
N ARG A 74 -34.88 13.19 -14.05
CA ARG A 74 -33.76 12.28 -14.11
C ARG A 74 -33.21 11.96 -12.73
N VAL A 75 -32.80 10.72 -12.56
CA VAL A 75 -32.37 10.15 -11.28
C VAL A 75 -30.84 10.19 -11.14
N PHE A 76 -30.11 10.04 -12.26
CA PHE A 76 -28.67 9.84 -12.27
C PHE A 76 -27.88 10.95 -12.98
N ASP A 77 -28.41 12.16 -13.06
CA ASP A 77 -27.80 13.34 -13.70
C ASP A 77 -26.75 14.06 -12.84
N GLN A 78 -26.21 13.40 -11.80
CA GLN A 78 -25.17 13.98 -10.95
C GLN A 78 -23.82 13.29 -11.16
N PRO A 79 -22.70 14.04 -11.17
CA PRO A 79 -21.37 13.44 -11.08
C PRO A 79 -21.17 12.77 -9.71
N PRO A 80 -20.10 11.94 -9.54
CA PRO A 80 -19.86 11.24 -8.28
C PRO A 80 -19.74 12.18 -7.08
N GLY A 81 -20.52 11.92 -6.02
CA GLY A 81 -20.45 12.62 -4.73
C GLY A 81 -19.22 12.22 -3.90
N PRO A 82 -19.09 12.67 -2.63
CA PRO A 82 -17.94 12.36 -1.77
C PRO A 82 -17.86 10.90 -1.34
N SER A 83 -19.00 10.23 -1.25
CA SER A 83 -19.07 8.81 -0.93
C SER A 83 -18.68 7.95 -2.13
N SER A 84 -18.06 6.81 -1.87
CA SER A 84 -17.73 5.81 -2.91
C SER A 84 -18.12 4.41 -2.44
N TRP A 85 -18.25 3.47 -3.37
CA TRP A 85 -18.58 2.07 -3.08
C TRP A 85 -17.57 1.39 -2.16
N LYS A 86 -16.32 1.92 -2.10
CA LYS A 86 -15.30 1.49 -1.14
C LYS A 86 -15.83 1.44 0.30
N ARG A 87 -16.70 2.37 0.71
CA ARG A 87 -17.28 2.39 2.05
C ARG A 87 -18.02 1.09 2.40
N TRP A 88 -18.59 0.43 1.42
CA TRP A 88 -19.40 -0.78 1.58
C TRP A 88 -18.57 -2.06 1.40
N THR A 89 -17.60 -2.05 0.51
CA THR A 89 -16.70 -3.19 0.28
C THR A 89 -15.51 -3.21 1.23
N TYR A 90 -15.03 -2.04 1.63
CA TYR A 90 -13.87 -1.84 2.49
C TYR A 90 -14.16 -0.71 3.50
N PRO A 91 -14.89 -0.99 4.58
CA PRO A 91 -15.43 0.05 5.46
C PRO A 91 -14.35 0.89 6.15
N PRO A 92 -14.65 2.17 6.49
CA PRO A 92 -13.67 3.08 7.09
C PRO A 92 -13.24 2.67 8.50
N ARG A 93 -14.01 1.82 9.16
CA ARG A 93 -13.71 1.22 10.46
C ARG A 93 -14.24 -0.20 10.50
N LEU A 94 -13.41 -1.11 11.00
CA LEU A 94 -13.74 -2.51 11.14
C LEU A 94 -13.07 -3.08 12.39
N THR A 95 -13.85 -3.71 13.27
CA THR A 95 -13.29 -4.50 14.36
C THR A 95 -12.80 -5.83 13.79
N GLU A 96 -11.50 -6.08 13.78
CA GLU A 96 -10.92 -7.33 13.28
C GLU A 96 -10.82 -8.40 14.35
N PHE A 97 -10.52 -7.98 15.58
CA PHE A 97 -10.37 -8.87 16.73
C PHE A 97 -11.07 -8.30 17.96
N ALA A 98 -11.61 -9.18 18.78
CA ALA A 98 -12.13 -8.85 20.09
C ALA A 98 -11.58 -9.84 21.14
N TRP A 99 -11.29 -9.33 22.32
CA TRP A 99 -10.99 -10.12 23.51
C TRP A 99 -12.27 -10.23 24.34
N THR A 100 -12.77 -11.45 24.49
CA THR A 100 -13.88 -11.72 25.41
C THR A 100 -13.32 -12.40 26.65
N ASP A 101 -13.92 -12.16 27.79
CA ASP A 101 -13.57 -12.85 29.00
C ASP A 101 -13.60 -14.39 28.78
N ALA A 102 -12.58 -15.08 29.32
CA ALA A 102 -12.71 -16.50 29.53
C ALA A 102 -13.86 -16.71 30.52
N ALA A 103 -14.81 -17.59 30.19
CA ALA A 103 -15.86 -17.97 31.14
C ALA A 103 -15.19 -18.26 32.47
N GLU A 104 -15.73 -17.66 33.57
CA GLU A 104 -15.27 -17.90 34.92
C GLU A 104 -15.28 -19.41 35.21
N THR A 105 -14.11 -20.02 35.13
CA THR A 105 -13.86 -21.34 35.68
C THR A 105 -12.90 -21.11 36.85
N ASP A 106 -13.09 -21.84 37.95
CA ASP A 106 -12.28 -21.76 39.19
C ASP A 106 -10.77 -22.03 39.05
N ALA A 107 -10.26 -22.09 37.83
CA ALA A 107 -8.84 -22.20 37.51
C ALA A 107 -8.25 -20.80 37.23
N ALA A 108 -6.97 -20.60 37.53
CA ALA A 108 -6.23 -19.35 37.28
C ALA A 108 -6.55 -18.76 35.87
N PRO A 109 -6.75 -17.45 35.77
CA PRO A 109 -7.21 -16.85 34.54
C PRO A 109 -6.22 -17.16 33.40
N ALA A 110 -6.69 -17.91 32.41
CA ALA A 110 -5.91 -18.17 31.22
C ALA A 110 -5.70 -16.83 30.44
N PRO A 111 -4.56 -16.62 29.79
CA PRO A 111 -4.30 -15.40 29.05
C PRO A 111 -5.40 -15.19 28.00
N ARG A 112 -6.02 -14.01 28.02
CA ARG A 112 -7.08 -13.62 27.06
C ARG A 112 -6.53 -13.73 25.63
N ARG A 113 -7.16 -14.54 24.78
CA ARG A 113 -6.77 -14.67 23.37
C ARG A 113 -7.73 -13.89 22.49
N PRO A 114 -7.23 -13.07 21.53
CA PRO A 114 -8.09 -12.38 20.59
C PRO A 114 -8.80 -13.37 19.67
N LYS A 115 -10.09 -13.15 19.43
CA LYS A 115 -10.89 -13.91 18.48
C LYS A 115 -11.19 -13.03 17.27
N PRO A 116 -11.02 -13.53 16.03
CA PRO A 116 -11.45 -12.81 14.84
C PRO A 116 -12.97 -12.53 14.90
N VAL A 117 -13.35 -11.31 14.56
CA VAL A 117 -14.76 -10.91 14.43
C VAL A 117 -15.18 -11.13 12.98
N PRO A 118 -16.06 -12.11 12.69
CA PRO A 118 -16.47 -12.37 11.31
C PRO A 118 -17.35 -11.23 10.79
N ALA A 119 -17.14 -10.83 9.53
CA ALA A 119 -18.03 -9.90 8.86
C ALA A 119 -19.41 -10.53 8.68
N LYS A 120 -20.40 -10.04 9.43
CA LYS A 120 -21.82 -10.39 9.21
C LYS A 120 -22.41 -9.34 8.27
N MET A 121 -22.69 -9.73 7.03
CA MET A 121 -23.30 -8.84 6.04
C MET A 121 -24.44 -9.56 5.33
N ALA A 122 -25.55 -8.84 5.13
CA ALA A 122 -26.55 -9.24 4.15
C ALA A 122 -25.98 -9.03 2.73
N PRO A 123 -26.36 -9.86 1.75
CA PRO A 123 -26.06 -9.59 0.36
C PRO A 123 -26.49 -8.19 -0.05
N GLN A 124 -25.70 -7.50 -0.88
CA GLN A 124 -25.96 -6.12 -1.27
C GLN A 124 -26.22 -6.00 -2.77
N ALA A 125 -27.05 -5.02 -3.14
CA ALA A 125 -27.19 -4.55 -4.51
C ALA A 125 -26.76 -3.09 -4.59
N PHE A 126 -25.78 -2.80 -5.44
CA PHE A 126 -25.24 -1.46 -5.65
C PHE A 126 -25.95 -0.83 -6.85
N LEU A 127 -26.82 0.14 -6.61
CA LEU A 127 -27.59 0.84 -7.63
C LEU A 127 -26.94 2.19 -7.97
N GLY A 128 -26.61 2.39 -9.24
CA GLY A 128 -26.04 3.65 -9.73
C GLY A 128 -24.52 3.68 -9.80
N VAL A 129 -23.86 2.52 -9.95
CA VAL A 129 -22.40 2.41 -10.07
C VAL A 129 -21.93 2.97 -11.40
N ARG A 130 -21.07 3.99 -11.40
CA ARG A 130 -20.54 4.61 -12.61
C ARG A 130 -19.39 3.79 -13.21
N ALA A 131 -19.07 4.01 -14.48
CA ALA A 131 -17.95 3.34 -15.17
C ALA A 131 -16.62 3.46 -14.41
N CYS A 132 -16.26 4.68 -13.98
CA CYS A 132 -15.04 4.91 -13.18
C CYS A 132 -15.08 4.25 -11.79
N GLU A 133 -16.26 3.98 -11.25
CA GLU A 133 -16.42 3.28 -9.97
C GLU A 133 -16.32 1.77 -10.12
N ILE A 134 -16.80 1.20 -11.25
CA ILE A 134 -16.50 -0.19 -11.61
C ILE A 134 -14.99 -0.38 -11.76
N ALA A 135 -14.33 0.54 -12.46
CA ALA A 135 -12.87 0.52 -12.59
C ALA A 135 -12.18 0.62 -11.22
N ALA A 136 -12.73 1.38 -10.29
CA ALA A 136 -12.20 1.47 -8.93
C ALA A 136 -12.38 0.17 -8.13
N LEU A 137 -13.51 -0.52 -8.28
CA LEU A 137 -13.72 -1.86 -7.69
C LEU A 137 -12.70 -2.86 -8.25
N ARG A 138 -12.43 -2.86 -9.56
CA ARG A 138 -11.38 -3.70 -10.17
C ARG A 138 -10.00 -3.41 -9.60
N VAL A 139 -9.68 -2.13 -9.38
CA VAL A 139 -8.42 -1.73 -8.75
C VAL A 139 -8.34 -2.29 -7.32
N GLN A 140 -9.42 -2.23 -6.55
CA GLN A 140 -9.47 -2.83 -5.22
C GLN A 140 -9.39 -4.36 -5.26
N ASP A 141 -10.08 -5.02 -6.19
CA ASP A 141 -10.04 -6.48 -6.38
C ASP A 141 -8.59 -6.95 -6.63
N LYS A 142 -7.83 -6.25 -7.50
CA LYS A 142 -6.41 -6.55 -7.74
C LYS A 142 -5.56 -6.48 -6.48
N VAL A 143 -5.79 -5.48 -5.63
CA VAL A 143 -5.03 -5.28 -4.40
C VAL A 143 -5.43 -6.26 -3.31
N LEU A 144 -6.74 -6.45 -3.09
CA LEU A 144 -7.30 -7.09 -1.90
C LEU A 144 -7.69 -8.55 -2.12
N LEU A 145 -7.86 -9.00 -3.38
CA LEU A 145 -8.21 -10.39 -3.73
C LEU A 145 -7.12 -11.11 -4.51
N GLU A 146 -6.49 -10.44 -5.48
CA GLU A 146 -5.54 -11.06 -6.41
C GLU A 146 -4.10 -10.98 -5.91
N GLY A 147 -3.85 -10.23 -4.83
CA GLY A 147 -2.54 -10.09 -4.22
C GLY A 147 -2.09 -11.36 -3.47
N PRO A 148 -0.84 -11.38 -2.99
CA PRO A 148 -0.29 -12.52 -2.23
C PRO A 148 -1.00 -12.74 -0.88
N VAL A 149 -1.77 -11.77 -0.42
CA VAL A 149 -2.59 -11.85 0.80
C VAL A 149 -4.01 -11.40 0.47
N VAL A 150 -4.97 -12.30 0.61
CA VAL A 150 -6.39 -11.99 0.40
C VAL A 150 -6.96 -11.36 1.66
N ASP A 151 -7.58 -10.18 1.52
CA ASP A 151 -8.38 -9.56 2.59
C ASP A 151 -9.72 -10.31 2.71
N ARG A 152 -9.89 -11.04 3.80
CA ARG A 152 -11.05 -11.92 4.02
C ARG A 152 -12.36 -11.16 4.18
N ASP A 153 -12.32 -10.00 4.82
CA ASP A 153 -13.50 -9.15 5.02
C ASP A 153 -13.94 -8.50 3.72
N TYR A 154 -12.97 -8.00 2.93
CA TYR A 154 -13.25 -7.50 1.60
C TYR A 154 -13.83 -8.60 0.70
N ALA A 155 -13.22 -9.79 0.69
CA ALA A 155 -13.70 -10.94 -0.08
C ALA A 155 -15.14 -11.32 0.29
N ALA A 156 -15.46 -11.36 1.58
CA ALA A 156 -16.81 -11.67 2.05
C ALA A 156 -17.84 -10.62 1.63
N ARG A 157 -17.45 -9.31 1.66
CA ARG A 157 -18.33 -8.20 1.26
C ARG A 157 -18.52 -8.10 -0.25
N ARG A 158 -17.47 -8.44 -1.02
CA ARG A 158 -17.44 -8.30 -2.49
C ARG A 158 -18.15 -9.45 -3.22
N ARG A 159 -18.16 -10.65 -2.65
CA ARG A 159 -18.60 -11.90 -3.28
C ARG A 159 -20.03 -11.84 -3.82
N ASP A 160 -20.97 -11.35 -3.01
CA ASP A 160 -22.40 -11.46 -3.27
C ASP A 160 -23.03 -10.13 -3.71
N ASN A 161 -22.20 -9.15 -4.09
CA ASN A 161 -22.68 -7.85 -4.53
C ASN A 161 -23.24 -7.93 -5.95
N LEU A 162 -24.51 -7.52 -6.11
CA LEU A 162 -25.11 -7.31 -7.41
C LEU A 162 -24.87 -5.87 -7.86
N ILE A 163 -24.31 -5.67 -9.06
CA ILE A 163 -23.93 -4.35 -9.57
C ILE A 163 -24.92 -3.89 -10.64
N VAL A 164 -25.74 -2.90 -10.28
CA VAL A 164 -26.57 -2.15 -11.22
C VAL A 164 -25.83 -0.87 -11.60
N ALA A 165 -25.10 -0.96 -12.70
CA ALA A 165 -24.34 0.16 -13.24
C ALA A 165 -25.23 1.20 -13.89
N VAL A 166 -24.73 2.45 -13.99
CA VAL A 166 -25.41 3.55 -14.69
C VAL A 166 -24.42 4.29 -15.58
N GLU A 167 -24.80 4.47 -16.85
CA GLU A 167 -24.05 5.35 -17.75
C GLU A 167 -24.12 6.79 -17.27
N CYS A 168 -23.01 7.51 -17.38
CA CYS A 168 -23.01 8.94 -17.06
C CYS A 168 -23.81 9.72 -18.10
N ALA A 169 -24.74 10.54 -17.65
CA ALA A 169 -25.50 11.48 -18.51
C ALA A 169 -24.86 12.88 -18.52
N VAL A 170 -24.10 13.23 -17.45
CA VAL A 170 -23.40 14.52 -17.29
C VAL A 170 -21.99 14.28 -16.74
N ALA A 171 -21.00 14.98 -17.28
CA ALA A 171 -19.67 15.06 -16.70
C ALA A 171 -19.60 16.18 -15.67
N GLY A 172 -19.01 15.94 -14.52
CA GLY A 172 -18.62 17.00 -13.60
C GLY A 172 -17.38 17.75 -14.09
N GLY A 173 -17.22 19.01 -13.69
CA GLY A 173 -16.08 19.85 -14.11
C GLY A 173 -14.72 19.33 -13.65
N THR A 174 -14.69 18.37 -12.72
CA THR A 174 -13.47 17.71 -12.23
C THR A 174 -13.27 16.30 -12.78
N CYS A 175 -14.22 15.75 -13.58
CA CYS A 175 -14.09 14.42 -14.16
C CYS A 175 -13.02 14.39 -15.26
N PHE A 176 -12.22 13.31 -15.31
CA PHE A 176 -11.21 13.05 -16.35
C PHE A 176 -11.00 11.54 -16.57
N CYS A 177 -12.06 10.75 -16.41
CA CYS A 177 -12.00 9.29 -16.59
C CYS A 177 -11.66 8.89 -18.05
N THR A 178 -11.89 9.76 -19.02
CA THR A 178 -11.44 9.59 -20.41
C THR A 178 -9.92 9.50 -20.52
N SER A 179 -9.19 10.33 -19.78
CA SER A 179 -7.72 10.29 -19.71
C SER A 179 -7.18 9.00 -19.08
N MET A 180 -7.98 8.38 -18.20
CA MET A 180 -7.61 7.14 -17.51
C MET A 180 -8.11 5.87 -18.20
N GLY A 181 -8.88 5.99 -19.28
CA GLY A 181 -9.50 4.86 -19.99
C GLY A 181 -10.57 4.12 -19.16
N THR A 182 -11.16 4.77 -18.14
CA THR A 182 -12.06 4.16 -17.15
C THR A 182 -13.52 4.60 -17.27
N GLY A 183 -13.87 5.32 -18.29
CA GLY A 183 -15.23 5.80 -18.53
C GLY A 183 -15.29 6.83 -19.66
N PRO A 184 -16.44 7.46 -19.88
CA PRO A 184 -17.72 7.39 -19.14
C PRO A 184 -18.60 6.16 -19.46
N GLU A 185 -18.27 5.39 -20.49
CA GLU A 185 -19.01 4.22 -20.92
C GLU A 185 -18.77 3.02 -19.99
N VAL A 186 -19.85 2.35 -19.54
CA VAL A 186 -19.80 1.14 -18.74
C VAL A 186 -19.42 -0.07 -19.59
N ARG A 187 -18.30 -0.71 -19.29
CA ARG A 187 -17.76 -1.86 -20.02
C ARG A 187 -17.43 -3.03 -19.08
N GLY A 188 -18.28 -4.04 -19.06
CA GLY A 188 -18.09 -5.26 -18.23
C GLY A 188 -18.21 -5.05 -16.72
N ASP A 189 -18.12 -6.11 -15.96
CA ASP A 189 -18.19 -6.20 -14.49
C ASP A 189 -19.43 -5.54 -13.87
N PHE A 190 -20.56 -5.73 -14.53
CA PHE A 190 -21.88 -5.34 -14.05
C PHE A 190 -22.88 -6.47 -14.24
N ASP A 191 -23.92 -6.52 -13.44
CA ASP A 191 -25.04 -7.43 -13.60
C ASP A 191 -26.11 -6.81 -14.49
N LEU A 192 -26.42 -5.55 -14.26
CA LEU A 192 -27.25 -4.68 -15.11
C LEU A 192 -26.53 -3.36 -15.38
N ALA A 193 -26.71 -2.81 -16.60
CA ALA A 193 -26.27 -1.45 -16.89
C ALA A 193 -27.44 -0.64 -17.46
N LEU A 194 -27.71 0.50 -16.82
CA LEU A 194 -28.81 1.40 -17.14
C LEU A 194 -28.29 2.63 -17.88
N SER A 195 -28.90 2.98 -19.02
CA SER A 195 -28.70 4.28 -19.68
C SER A 195 -29.98 5.09 -19.55
N GLU A 196 -29.94 6.17 -18.79
CA GLU A 196 -31.12 6.98 -18.52
C GLU A 196 -31.51 7.85 -19.70
N LEU A 197 -32.76 7.73 -20.17
CA LEU A 197 -33.43 8.56 -21.16
C LEU A 197 -34.56 9.35 -20.47
N ASP A 198 -35.25 10.22 -21.19
CA ASP A 198 -36.31 11.05 -20.62
C ASP A 198 -37.53 10.25 -20.16
N ASP A 199 -37.84 9.15 -20.85
CA ASP A 199 -39.00 8.29 -20.61
C ASP A 199 -38.70 7.02 -19.83
N GLY A 200 -37.39 6.67 -19.60
CA GLY A 200 -37.01 5.44 -18.91
C GLY A 200 -35.54 5.12 -19.05
N PHE A 201 -35.24 3.84 -19.07
CA PHE A 201 -33.86 3.34 -19.05
C PHE A 201 -33.67 2.25 -20.12
N VAL A 202 -32.63 2.39 -20.91
CA VAL A 202 -32.11 1.26 -21.71
C VAL A 202 -31.31 0.36 -20.77
N VAL A 203 -31.69 -0.90 -20.64
CA VAL A 203 -31.12 -1.89 -19.71
C VAL A 203 -30.33 -2.92 -20.51
N ARG A 204 -29.03 -3.02 -20.21
CA ARG A 204 -28.16 -4.10 -20.70
C ARG A 204 -27.97 -5.14 -19.60
N VAL A 205 -28.13 -6.42 -19.93
CA VAL A 205 -27.90 -7.53 -18.99
C VAL A 205 -26.49 -8.06 -19.16
N GLY A 206 -25.70 -8.05 -18.07
CA GLY A 206 -24.32 -8.49 -18.06
C GLY A 206 -24.12 -9.91 -17.56
N THR A 207 -24.96 -10.37 -16.61
CA THR A 207 -24.82 -11.69 -15.97
C THR A 207 -26.16 -12.39 -15.80
N ASP A 208 -26.14 -13.69 -15.42
CA ASP A 208 -27.36 -14.42 -15.05
C ASP A 208 -27.99 -13.87 -13.77
N ALA A 209 -27.22 -13.34 -12.84
CA ALA A 209 -27.74 -12.63 -11.65
C ALA A 209 -28.52 -11.37 -12.04
N GLY A 210 -28.01 -10.60 -13.00
CA GLY A 210 -28.73 -9.46 -13.58
C GLY A 210 -30.00 -9.89 -14.30
N ARG A 211 -29.97 -11.01 -15.02
CA ARG A 211 -31.17 -11.57 -15.66
C ARG A 211 -32.22 -11.96 -14.61
N ALA A 212 -31.84 -12.66 -13.56
CA ALA A 212 -32.72 -13.04 -12.46
C ALA A 212 -33.34 -11.83 -11.74
N ALA A 213 -32.61 -10.71 -11.64
CA ALA A 213 -33.14 -9.47 -11.07
C ALA A 213 -34.26 -8.83 -11.91
N LEU A 214 -34.33 -9.15 -13.20
CA LEU A 214 -35.41 -8.70 -14.10
C LEU A 214 -36.57 -9.70 -14.23
N GLU A 215 -36.48 -10.90 -13.64
CA GLU A 215 -37.58 -11.90 -13.70
C GLU A 215 -38.86 -11.35 -13.08
N GLY A 216 -39.98 -11.58 -13.79
CA GLY A 216 -41.28 -11.03 -13.37
C GLY A 216 -41.57 -9.62 -13.85
N LEU A 217 -40.58 -8.89 -14.39
CA LEU A 217 -40.80 -7.61 -15.07
C LEU A 217 -41.09 -7.87 -16.55
N THR A 218 -42.22 -7.35 -17.03
CA THR A 218 -42.57 -7.43 -18.46
C THR A 218 -41.91 -6.25 -19.21
N LEU A 219 -40.65 -6.44 -19.62
CA LEU A 219 -39.87 -5.37 -20.28
C LEU A 219 -39.87 -5.60 -21.80
N PRO A 220 -40.24 -4.60 -22.63
CA PRO A 220 -40.05 -4.64 -24.06
C PRO A 220 -38.56 -4.61 -24.43
N ALA A 221 -38.23 -5.15 -25.59
CA ALA A 221 -36.88 -4.92 -26.16
C ALA A 221 -36.69 -3.41 -26.42
N ALA A 222 -35.50 -2.92 -26.16
CA ALA A 222 -35.16 -1.52 -26.50
C ALA A 222 -35.15 -1.35 -28.02
N THR A 223 -35.71 -0.23 -28.49
CA THR A 223 -35.69 0.12 -29.93
C THR A 223 -34.29 0.59 -30.35
N SER A 224 -34.06 0.60 -31.69
CA SER A 224 -32.84 1.17 -32.27
C SER A 224 -32.63 2.63 -31.89
N ASP A 225 -33.71 3.42 -31.86
CA ASP A 225 -33.65 4.84 -31.49
C ASP A 225 -33.29 5.06 -30.04
N GLN A 226 -33.84 4.25 -29.12
CA GLN A 226 -33.48 4.29 -27.69
C GLN A 226 -32.03 3.92 -27.48
N THR A 227 -31.54 2.88 -28.17
CA THR A 227 -30.13 2.46 -28.07
C THR A 227 -29.18 3.53 -28.64
N ALA A 228 -29.55 4.15 -29.77
CA ALA A 228 -28.80 5.27 -30.37
C ALA A 228 -28.78 6.50 -29.43
N ALA A 229 -29.92 6.82 -28.79
CA ALA A 229 -30.01 7.94 -27.84
C ALA A 229 -29.13 7.70 -26.61
N ALA A 230 -29.07 6.48 -26.08
CA ALA A 230 -28.18 6.07 -24.99
C ALA A 230 -26.70 6.26 -25.38
N ALA A 231 -26.30 5.77 -26.56
CA ALA A 231 -24.93 5.94 -27.07
C ALA A 231 -24.58 7.42 -27.28
N ALA A 232 -25.49 8.22 -27.83
CA ALA A 232 -25.32 9.66 -28.02
C ALA A 232 -25.16 10.41 -26.68
N SER A 233 -25.84 9.97 -25.61
CA SER A 233 -25.66 10.52 -24.26
C SER A 233 -24.23 10.32 -23.75
N VAL A 234 -23.68 9.11 -23.83
CA VAL A 234 -22.31 8.79 -23.45
C VAL A 234 -21.29 9.59 -24.27
N ALA A 235 -21.53 9.74 -25.59
CA ALA A 235 -20.67 10.54 -26.47
C ALA A 235 -20.63 12.03 -26.03
N ARG A 236 -21.79 12.62 -25.67
CA ARG A 236 -21.86 13.98 -25.12
C ARG A 236 -21.04 14.14 -23.85
N VAL A 237 -21.15 13.20 -22.92
CA VAL A 237 -20.39 13.21 -21.65
C VAL A 237 -18.88 13.15 -21.92
N ARG A 238 -18.47 12.34 -22.90
CA ARG A 238 -17.05 12.28 -23.32
C ARG A 238 -16.58 13.63 -23.86
N ALA A 239 -17.38 14.28 -24.71
CA ALA A 239 -17.07 15.60 -25.25
C ALA A 239 -16.99 16.69 -24.15
N GLN A 240 -17.85 16.64 -23.13
CA GLN A 240 -17.83 17.58 -22.00
C GLN A 240 -16.53 17.54 -21.19
N MET A 241 -15.81 16.42 -21.15
CA MET A 241 -14.54 16.30 -20.43
C MET A 241 -13.35 16.92 -21.19
N GLY A 242 -13.52 17.29 -22.45
CA GLY A 242 -12.48 17.87 -23.29
C GLY A 242 -11.40 16.88 -23.70
N GLU A 243 -10.24 17.42 -24.11
CA GLU A 243 -9.11 16.61 -24.53
C GLU A 243 -8.52 15.81 -23.36
N PRO A 244 -8.20 14.52 -23.58
CA PRO A 244 -7.55 13.70 -22.58
C PRO A 244 -6.16 14.24 -22.20
N LEU A 245 -5.78 14.05 -20.94
CA LEU A 245 -4.43 14.36 -20.49
C LEU A 245 -3.39 13.46 -21.20
N PRO A 246 -2.19 13.98 -21.49
CA PRO A 246 -1.10 13.22 -22.12
C PRO A 246 -0.48 12.25 -21.10
N MET A 247 -1.01 11.03 -21.05
CA MET A 247 -0.61 10.00 -20.08
C MET A 247 0.61 9.19 -20.51
N ASP A 248 1.01 9.28 -21.79
CA ASP A 248 2.12 8.50 -22.35
C ASP A 248 3.44 8.80 -21.62
N GLY A 249 4.12 7.74 -21.15
CA GLY A 249 5.36 7.85 -20.40
C GLY A 249 5.25 8.60 -19.06
N LEU A 250 4.04 8.90 -18.56
CA LEU A 250 3.84 9.62 -17.30
C LEU A 250 4.53 8.97 -16.12
N PRO A 251 4.50 7.63 -15.93
CA PRO A 251 5.20 6.99 -14.83
C PRO A 251 6.69 7.34 -14.78
N ASP A 252 7.38 7.26 -15.91
CA ASP A 252 8.82 7.54 -15.98
C ASP A 252 9.12 9.02 -15.78
N ARG A 253 8.29 9.91 -16.39
CA ARG A 253 8.43 11.36 -16.18
C ARG A 253 8.23 11.76 -14.72
N LEU A 254 7.28 11.14 -14.00
CA LEU A 254 7.08 11.37 -12.57
C LEU A 254 8.25 10.89 -11.73
N MET A 255 8.83 9.74 -12.06
CA MET A 255 10.00 9.22 -11.34
C MET A 255 11.23 10.12 -11.56
N ALA A 256 11.41 10.66 -12.78
CA ALA A 256 12.47 11.61 -13.09
C ALA A 256 12.29 12.98 -12.42
N ALA A 257 11.06 13.33 -12.04
CA ALA A 257 10.72 14.62 -11.42
C ALA A 257 10.80 14.62 -9.88
N ALA A 258 11.56 13.71 -9.26
CA ALA A 258 11.66 13.58 -7.81
C ALA A 258 12.06 14.88 -7.10
N GLU A 259 12.91 15.70 -7.72
CA GLU A 259 13.41 17.00 -7.19
C GLU A 259 12.73 18.20 -7.83
N SER A 260 11.59 18.03 -8.51
CA SER A 260 10.88 19.17 -9.13
C SER A 260 10.53 20.24 -8.08
N PRO A 261 10.84 21.52 -8.33
CA PRO A 261 10.47 22.61 -7.43
C PRO A 261 8.95 22.79 -7.32
N ARG A 262 8.17 22.14 -8.18
CA ARG A 262 6.72 22.16 -8.12
C ARG A 262 6.20 21.54 -6.83
N TRP A 263 6.89 20.53 -6.25
CA TRP A 263 6.48 19.89 -5.01
C TRP A 263 6.35 20.88 -3.85
N ALA A 264 7.33 21.78 -3.71
CA ALA A 264 7.29 22.83 -2.70
C ALA A 264 6.10 23.80 -2.92
N LYS A 265 5.86 24.21 -4.17
CA LYS A 265 4.70 25.08 -4.52
C LYS A 265 3.34 24.45 -4.22
N ILE A 266 3.23 23.14 -4.42
CA ILE A 266 2.01 22.41 -4.02
C ILE A 266 1.89 22.40 -2.50
N ALA A 267 2.98 22.16 -1.79
CA ALA A 267 3.00 22.08 -0.33
C ALA A 267 2.62 23.39 0.35
N GLU A 268 2.91 24.56 -0.25
CA GLU A 268 2.48 25.88 0.23
C GLU A 268 0.93 26.00 0.31
N ARG A 269 0.20 25.27 -0.52
CA ARG A 269 -1.27 25.26 -0.57
C ARG A 269 -1.87 24.08 0.19
N CYS A 270 -1.21 22.94 0.19
CA CYS A 270 -1.74 21.67 0.70
C CYS A 270 -1.81 21.66 2.22
N LEU A 271 -3.00 21.46 2.78
CA LEU A 271 -3.23 21.35 4.22
C LEU A 271 -2.87 19.98 4.81
N ALA A 272 -2.47 19.01 3.99
CA ALA A 272 -2.27 17.61 4.40
C ALA A 272 -3.50 17.02 5.14
N CYS A 273 -4.69 17.48 4.83
CA CYS A 273 -5.94 17.15 5.51
C CYS A 273 -6.48 15.74 5.23
N THR A 274 -5.77 14.94 4.45
CA THR A 274 -6.11 13.56 4.06
C THR A 274 -7.33 13.38 3.15
N ASN A 275 -8.14 14.41 2.94
CA ASN A 275 -9.42 14.30 2.25
C ASN A 275 -9.32 13.65 0.86
N CYS A 276 -8.27 13.99 0.07
CA CYS A 276 -8.02 13.42 -1.26
C CYS A 276 -7.84 11.91 -1.28
N THR A 277 -7.38 11.29 -0.17
CA THR A 277 -7.25 9.84 -0.03
C THR A 277 -8.51 9.20 0.54
N LEU A 278 -9.22 9.88 1.44
CA LEU A 278 -10.44 9.37 2.07
C LEU A 278 -11.62 9.31 1.10
N VAL A 279 -11.81 10.34 0.25
CA VAL A 279 -12.85 10.33 -0.80
C VAL A 279 -12.47 9.46 -2.01
N CYS A 280 -11.21 9.05 -2.11
CA CYS A 280 -10.74 8.26 -3.25
C CYS A 280 -11.24 6.82 -3.18
N PRO A 281 -11.88 6.31 -4.26
CA PRO A 281 -12.39 4.95 -4.29
C PRO A 281 -11.29 3.88 -4.41
N THR A 282 -10.04 4.26 -4.73
CA THR A 282 -8.93 3.32 -4.94
C THR A 282 -7.88 3.33 -3.83
N CYS A 283 -7.87 4.33 -2.94
CA CYS A 283 -6.96 4.35 -1.80
C CYS A 283 -7.40 3.33 -0.73
N PHE A 284 -6.47 2.51 -0.24
CA PHE A 284 -6.74 1.40 0.66
C PHE A 284 -5.82 1.36 1.89
N CYS A 285 -5.05 2.42 2.15
CA CYS A 285 -4.22 2.52 3.36
C CYS A 285 -5.08 2.43 4.61
N THR A 286 -4.62 1.65 5.59
CA THR A 286 -5.25 1.47 6.89
C THR A 286 -4.23 1.47 8.00
N SER A 287 -4.70 1.73 9.21
CA SER A 287 -3.95 1.54 10.46
C SER A 287 -4.76 0.67 11.42
N ILE A 288 -4.07 -0.05 12.30
CA ILE A 288 -4.68 -0.87 13.34
C ILE A 288 -4.45 -0.19 14.68
N SER A 289 -5.53 -0.01 15.45
CA SER A 289 -5.48 0.53 16.80
C SER A 289 -6.15 -0.43 17.79
N GLN A 290 -5.57 -0.55 18.98
CA GLN A 290 -6.18 -1.30 20.08
C GLN A 290 -7.01 -0.36 20.93
N ARG A 291 -8.15 -0.84 21.39
CA ARG A 291 -9.04 -0.15 22.32
C ARG A 291 -9.37 -1.09 23.48
N SER A 292 -9.32 -0.57 24.68
CA SER A 292 -9.84 -1.23 25.87
C SER A 292 -11.14 -0.56 26.28
N ASP A 293 -12.08 -1.34 26.76
CA ASP A 293 -13.30 -0.80 27.36
C ASP A 293 -12.98 -0.10 28.67
N LEU A 294 -13.73 0.92 29.04
CA LEU A 294 -13.46 1.74 30.22
C LEU A 294 -13.62 0.96 31.54
N ASP A 295 -14.49 -0.05 31.54
CA ASP A 295 -14.74 -0.98 32.65
C ASP A 295 -13.67 -2.10 32.76
N GLY A 296 -12.79 -2.21 31.75
CA GLY A 296 -11.70 -3.18 31.74
C GLY A 296 -12.08 -4.59 31.33
N ASP A 297 -13.35 -4.85 30.99
CA ASP A 297 -13.89 -6.18 30.73
C ASP A 297 -13.68 -6.65 29.29
N GLY A 298 -13.37 -5.72 28.37
CA GLY A 298 -13.16 -6.01 26.95
C GLY A 298 -12.00 -5.23 26.33
N ALA A 299 -11.52 -5.74 25.21
CA ALA A 299 -10.61 -5.03 24.33
C ALA A 299 -10.90 -5.40 22.86
N SER A 300 -10.59 -4.51 21.94
CA SER A 300 -10.73 -4.76 20.51
C SER A 300 -9.56 -4.21 19.72
N ALA A 301 -9.29 -4.80 18.57
CA ALA A 301 -8.42 -4.24 17.56
C ALA A 301 -9.26 -3.77 16.38
N GLU A 302 -9.18 -2.49 16.09
CA GLU A 302 -9.90 -1.84 15.02
C GLU A 302 -8.96 -1.46 13.88
N ARG A 303 -9.31 -1.87 12.66
CA ARG A 303 -8.74 -1.34 11.43
C ARG A 303 -9.51 -0.10 11.02
N THR A 304 -8.81 1.01 10.77
CA THR A 304 -9.38 2.27 10.28
C THR A 304 -8.68 2.71 9.00
N TRP A 305 -9.39 3.42 8.11
CA TRP A 305 -8.72 4.04 6.97
C TRP A 305 -7.63 5.00 7.44
N ASP A 306 -6.51 4.96 6.74
CA ASP A 306 -5.38 5.85 6.95
C ASP A 306 -5.00 6.56 5.64
N SER A 307 -3.99 7.39 5.68
CA SER A 307 -3.56 8.21 4.57
C SER A 307 -2.04 8.35 4.53
N CYS A 308 -1.48 8.31 3.32
CA CYS A 308 -0.07 8.66 3.10
C CYS A 308 0.24 10.13 3.46
N PHE A 309 -0.77 10.96 3.79
CA PHE A 309 -0.60 12.30 4.31
C PHE A 309 -0.51 12.38 5.84
N THR A 310 -0.79 11.32 6.58
CA THR A 310 -0.58 11.28 8.03
C THR A 310 0.92 11.21 8.36
N LEU A 311 1.31 11.73 9.52
CA LEU A 311 2.70 11.68 9.95
C LEU A 311 3.15 10.25 10.28
N ASP A 312 2.26 9.44 10.84
CA ASP A 312 2.61 8.08 11.25
C ASP A 312 2.80 7.12 10.07
N PHE A 313 2.28 7.45 8.89
CA PHE A 313 2.44 6.66 7.67
C PHE A 313 3.91 6.38 7.30
N ALA A 314 4.81 7.32 7.58
CA ALA A 314 6.23 7.22 7.25
C ALA A 314 7.13 7.11 8.50
N ARG A 315 6.57 6.68 9.63
CA ARG A 315 7.29 6.57 10.90
C ARG A 315 8.01 5.24 11.01
N VAL A 316 9.30 5.29 11.34
CA VAL A 316 10.16 4.12 11.59
C VAL A 316 10.90 4.30 12.92
N ALA A 317 11.65 3.30 13.37
CA ALA A 317 12.43 3.37 14.60
C ALA A 317 13.41 4.56 14.66
N GLY A 318 13.93 4.97 13.50
CA GLY A 318 14.85 6.13 13.36
C GLY A 318 14.16 7.48 13.33
N GLY A 319 12.83 7.56 13.32
CA GLY A 319 12.06 8.79 13.21
C GLY A 319 11.07 8.77 12.05
N ASN A 320 10.58 9.94 11.63
CA ASN A 320 9.73 10.08 10.47
C ASN A 320 10.55 10.60 9.28
N PHE A 321 10.56 9.88 8.17
CA PHE A 321 11.32 10.26 6.98
C PHE A 321 10.55 11.14 5.98
N ARG A 322 9.20 11.35 6.17
CA ARG A 322 8.36 12.27 5.36
C ARG A 322 7.67 13.31 6.24
N THR A 323 8.46 14.14 6.89
CA THR A 323 7.93 15.18 7.79
C THR A 323 7.31 16.35 7.04
N ARG A 324 7.82 16.69 5.84
CA ARG A 324 7.33 17.81 5.03
C ARG A 324 6.09 17.43 4.23
N VAL A 325 5.21 18.40 4.00
CA VAL A 325 3.98 18.19 3.19
C VAL A 325 4.32 17.82 1.76
N GLU A 326 5.38 18.42 1.19
CA GLU A 326 5.83 18.12 -0.17
C GLU A 326 6.22 16.64 -0.35
N ASP A 327 6.88 16.02 0.64
CA ASP A 327 7.29 14.62 0.59
C ASP A 327 6.07 13.68 0.60
N ARG A 328 5.05 14.01 1.40
CA ARG A 328 3.80 13.24 1.49
C ARG A 328 2.95 13.41 0.23
N TYR A 329 2.90 14.61 -0.34
CA TYR A 329 2.20 14.85 -1.61
C TYR A 329 2.90 14.14 -2.77
N ARG A 330 4.24 14.21 -2.83
CA ARG A 330 5.06 13.48 -3.80
C ARG A 330 4.80 11.97 -3.71
N GLN A 331 4.84 11.39 -2.51
CA GLN A 331 4.50 9.98 -2.28
C GLN A 331 3.13 9.62 -2.83
N TRP A 332 2.10 10.40 -2.51
CA TRP A 332 0.75 10.16 -2.98
C TRP A 332 0.64 10.15 -4.50
N LEU A 333 1.22 11.17 -5.15
CA LEU A 333 1.12 11.34 -6.60
C LEU A 333 1.93 10.28 -7.36
N THR A 334 3.18 10.04 -6.94
CA THR A 334 4.08 9.07 -7.59
C THR A 334 3.61 7.64 -7.38
N HIS A 335 3.06 7.29 -6.22
CA HIS A 335 2.44 5.99 -6.01
C HIS A 335 1.24 5.81 -6.95
N LYS A 336 0.32 6.76 -6.97
CA LYS A 336 -0.95 6.65 -7.71
C LYS A 336 -0.77 6.63 -9.24
N PHE A 337 0.11 7.45 -9.80
CA PHE A 337 0.28 7.60 -11.25
C PHE A 337 1.57 7.00 -11.79
N GLY A 338 2.52 6.63 -10.93
CA GLY A 338 3.81 6.06 -11.29
C GLY A 338 3.91 4.58 -10.96
N THR A 339 4.19 4.25 -9.69
CA THR A 339 4.54 2.88 -9.28
C THR A 339 3.37 1.90 -9.29
N TRP A 340 2.12 2.33 -9.41
CA TRP A 340 1.00 1.42 -9.57
C TRP A 340 1.05 0.61 -10.87
N TRP A 341 1.61 1.18 -11.93
CA TRP A 341 1.77 0.46 -13.19
C TRP A 341 2.63 -0.81 -13.07
N PRO A 342 3.86 -0.76 -12.53
CA PRO A 342 4.64 -1.98 -12.32
C PRO A 342 4.07 -2.92 -11.24
N GLN A 343 3.23 -2.41 -10.31
CA GLN A 343 2.59 -3.26 -9.29
C GLN A 343 1.38 -4.03 -9.84
N PHE A 344 0.49 -3.33 -10.57
CA PHE A 344 -0.86 -3.83 -10.87
C PHE A 344 -1.23 -3.75 -12.36
N GLY A 345 -0.32 -3.30 -13.23
CA GLY A 345 -0.58 -3.14 -14.68
C GLY A 345 -1.62 -2.07 -15.00
N SER A 346 -1.87 -1.12 -14.09
CA SER A 346 -2.82 -0.02 -14.28
C SER A 346 -2.43 1.18 -13.42
N SER A 347 -3.05 2.34 -13.68
CA SER A 347 -2.97 3.48 -12.77
C SER A 347 -3.75 3.20 -11.48
N GLY A 348 -3.31 3.78 -10.37
CA GLY A 348 -4.08 3.86 -9.12
C GLY A 348 -5.18 4.92 -9.14
N CYS A 349 -5.35 5.65 -10.24
CA CYS A 349 -6.39 6.65 -10.44
C CYS A 349 -7.37 6.22 -11.51
N VAL A 350 -8.65 6.50 -11.30
CA VAL A 350 -9.74 6.23 -12.24
C VAL A 350 -10.38 7.51 -12.81
N GLY A 351 -9.79 8.67 -12.59
CA GLY A 351 -10.26 9.94 -13.14
C GLY A 351 -11.63 10.41 -12.66
N CYS A 352 -12.10 9.95 -11.50
CA CYS A 352 -13.44 10.29 -11.00
C CYS A 352 -13.59 11.74 -10.48
N GLY A 353 -12.48 12.48 -10.33
CA GLY A 353 -12.46 13.90 -9.93
C GLY A 353 -12.76 14.22 -8.47
N ARG A 354 -13.09 13.23 -7.63
CA ARG A 354 -13.44 13.47 -6.20
C ARG A 354 -12.36 14.23 -5.44
N CYS A 355 -11.09 13.83 -5.59
CA CYS A 355 -9.96 14.47 -4.89
C CYS A 355 -9.77 15.94 -5.28
N ILE A 356 -10.25 16.36 -6.46
CA ILE A 356 -10.21 17.74 -6.94
C ILE A 356 -11.39 18.53 -6.36
N ALA A 357 -12.61 18.02 -6.55
CA ALA A 357 -13.83 18.69 -6.11
C ALA A 357 -13.90 18.89 -4.58
N TRP A 358 -13.41 17.90 -3.83
CA TRP A 358 -13.44 17.90 -2.37
C TRP A 358 -12.12 18.34 -1.72
N CYS A 359 -11.17 18.90 -2.48
CA CYS A 359 -9.98 19.52 -1.91
C CYS A 359 -10.34 20.89 -1.30
N PRO A 360 -10.15 21.12 0.01
CA PRO A 360 -10.58 22.39 0.64
C PRO A 360 -9.84 23.63 0.11
N VAL A 361 -8.69 23.44 -0.53
CA VAL A 361 -7.88 24.52 -1.13
C VAL A 361 -7.84 24.46 -2.67
N GLY A 362 -8.68 23.64 -3.27
CA GLY A 362 -8.87 23.60 -4.73
C GLY A 362 -7.64 23.15 -5.53
N ILE A 363 -6.84 22.20 -5.01
CA ILE A 363 -5.75 21.62 -5.78
C ILE A 363 -6.32 20.70 -6.84
N ASP A 364 -5.99 20.98 -8.11
CA ASP A 364 -6.36 20.14 -9.24
C ASP A 364 -5.21 19.21 -9.62
N VAL A 365 -5.38 17.91 -9.38
CA VAL A 365 -4.36 16.91 -9.68
C VAL A 365 -3.97 16.85 -11.15
N ARG A 366 -4.87 17.25 -12.06
CA ARG A 366 -4.62 17.30 -13.51
C ARG A 366 -3.56 18.36 -13.85
N GLU A 367 -3.71 19.55 -13.27
CA GLU A 367 -2.75 20.65 -13.41
C GLU A 367 -1.41 20.30 -12.76
N GLU A 368 -1.44 19.71 -11.57
CA GLU A 368 -0.22 19.37 -10.85
C GLU A 368 0.58 18.25 -11.54
N LEU A 369 -0.09 17.27 -12.15
CA LEU A 369 0.57 16.24 -12.96
C LEU A 369 1.33 16.84 -14.14
N LEU A 370 0.69 17.75 -14.90
CA LEU A 370 1.31 18.43 -16.04
C LEU A 370 2.45 19.36 -15.61
N ALA A 371 2.31 20.00 -14.46
CA ALA A 371 3.33 20.93 -13.97
C ALA A 371 4.56 20.21 -13.36
N VAL A 372 4.37 19.05 -12.75
CA VAL A 372 5.46 18.24 -12.19
C VAL A 372 6.17 17.45 -13.29
N ALA A 373 5.41 16.82 -14.19
CA ALA A 373 5.89 15.91 -15.22
C ALA A 373 5.31 16.32 -16.60
N PRO A 374 5.76 17.46 -17.17
CA PRO A 374 5.26 17.94 -18.44
C PRO A 374 5.47 16.89 -19.56
N PRO A 375 4.57 16.84 -20.55
CA PRO A 375 4.77 15.96 -21.69
C PRO A 375 6.05 16.36 -22.43
N VAL A 376 6.82 15.36 -22.85
CA VAL A 376 7.97 15.60 -23.73
C VAL A 376 7.40 15.92 -25.13
N ALA A 377 7.86 16.99 -25.75
CA ALA A 377 7.51 17.28 -27.13
C ALA A 377 7.87 16.04 -27.98
N PRO A 378 7.01 15.57 -28.89
CA PRO A 378 7.34 14.44 -29.74
C PRO A 378 8.66 14.74 -30.45
N ALA A 379 9.65 13.85 -30.31
CA ALA A 379 10.81 13.90 -31.17
C ALA A 379 10.31 13.80 -32.63
N ALA A 380 10.83 14.62 -33.50
CA ALA A 380 10.47 14.55 -34.89
C ALA A 380 10.67 13.10 -35.37
N ASP A 381 9.59 12.48 -35.85
CA ASP A 381 9.46 11.10 -36.31
C ASP A 381 9.68 10.00 -35.26
N PRO A 382 8.65 9.60 -34.47
CA PRO A 382 8.66 8.33 -33.80
C PRO A 382 8.38 7.19 -34.79
N PRO A 383 8.98 6.00 -34.61
CA PRO A 383 8.56 4.82 -35.37
C PRO A 383 7.08 4.52 -35.08
N PRO A 384 6.31 3.98 -36.05
CA PRO A 384 4.89 3.74 -35.89
C PRO A 384 4.66 2.80 -34.69
N ILE A 385 3.96 3.31 -33.69
CA ILE A 385 3.53 2.52 -32.54
C ILE A 385 2.47 1.55 -33.05
N ALA A 386 2.75 0.25 -32.90
CA ALA A 386 1.74 -0.77 -33.12
C ALA A 386 0.50 -0.47 -32.27
N PRO A 387 -0.72 -0.59 -32.82
CA PRO A 387 -1.93 -0.32 -32.05
C PRO A 387 -1.94 -1.21 -30.80
N VAL A 388 -2.08 -0.57 -29.63
CA VAL A 388 -2.31 -1.27 -28.37
C VAL A 388 -3.57 -2.11 -28.58
N ALA A 389 -3.39 -3.43 -28.56
CA ALA A 389 -4.52 -4.34 -28.69
C ALA A 389 -5.57 -3.99 -27.63
N PRO A 390 -6.86 -3.92 -27.98
CA PRO A 390 -7.90 -3.73 -26.98
C PRO A 390 -7.74 -4.83 -25.93
N MET A 391 -7.74 -4.43 -24.65
CA MET A 391 -7.70 -5.39 -23.55
C MET A 391 -8.78 -6.45 -23.79
N PRO A 392 -8.46 -7.76 -23.71
CA PRO A 392 -9.44 -8.80 -23.94
C PRO A 392 -10.62 -8.55 -23.01
N SER A 393 -11.83 -8.56 -23.57
CA SER A 393 -13.07 -8.56 -22.81
C SER A 393 -13.05 -9.84 -21.96
N ILE A 394 -12.74 -9.69 -20.68
CA ILE A 394 -12.95 -10.76 -19.73
C ILE A 394 -14.46 -10.82 -19.51
N VAL A 395 -15.13 -11.73 -20.21
CA VAL A 395 -16.51 -12.09 -19.91
C VAL A 395 -16.50 -12.56 -18.45
N PRO A 396 -17.28 -11.96 -17.55
CA PRO A 396 -17.34 -12.46 -16.19
C PRO A 396 -18.07 -13.81 -16.23
N SER A 397 -17.31 -14.90 -16.22
CA SER A 397 -17.79 -16.10 -15.53
C SER A 397 -18.05 -15.69 -14.09
N ALA A 398 -19.18 -16.10 -13.54
CA ALA A 398 -19.53 -15.89 -12.14
C ALA A 398 -18.26 -15.90 -11.30
N LEU A 399 -18.05 -14.85 -10.48
CA LEU A 399 -16.87 -14.69 -9.62
C LEU A 399 -16.71 -15.97 -8.78
N THR A 400 -16.21 -17.01 -9.40
CA THR A 400 -15.63 -18.13 -8.71
C THR A 400 -14.37 -17.54 -8.11
N LEU A 401 -14.42 -17.22 -6.82
CA LEU A 401 -13.19 -16.97 -6.07
C LEU A 401 -12.26 -18.10 -6.50
N PRO A 402 -11.02 -17.78 -6.95
CA PRO A 402 -10.10 -18.84 -7.26
C PRO A 402 -10.04 -19.73 -6.01
N THR A 403 -10.57 -20.95 -6.15
CA THR A 403 -10.16 -22.02 -5.26
C THR A 403 -8.65 -21.97 -5.37
N PRO A 404 -7.88 -21.97 -4.27
CA PRO A 404 -6.44 -21.89 -4.34
C PRO A 404 -5.95 -22.98 -5.27
N THR A 405 -5.77 -22.64 -6.55
CA THR A 405 -5.15 -23.55 -7.51
C THR A 405 -3.70 -23.65 -7.11
N ALA A 406 -3.17 -24.86 -7.11
CA ALA A 406 -1.85 -25.21 -6.61
C ALA A 406 -0.66 -24.50 -7.31
N GLU A 407 -0.88 -23.50 -8.17
CA GLU A 407 0.12 -22.88 -9.05
C GLU A 407 0.17 -21.33 -9.00
N GLY A 408 -0.64 -20.65 -8.18
CA GLY A 408 -0.42 -19.21 -7.90
C GLY A 408 0.71 -19.02 -6.90
N PRO A 409 1.34 -17.81 -6.82
CA PRO A 409 2.31 -17.52 -5.77
C PRO A 409 1.64 -17.80 -4.43
N ARG A 410 2.09 -18.89 -3.77
CA ARG A 410 1.51 -19.30 -2.47
C ARG A 410 1.71 -18.15 -1.50
N PRO A 411 0.65 -17.68 -0.83
CA PRO A 411 0.82 -16.68 0.22
C PRO A 411 1.83 -17.23 1.21
N MET A 412 2.88 -16.46 1.49
CA MET A 412 3.91 -16.85 2.46
C MET A 412 3.23 -16.97 3.82
N PRO A 413 3.12 -18.17 4.42
CA PRO A 413 2.31 -18.39 5.62
C PRO A 413 2.95 -17.71 6.83
N TRP A 414 2.12 -17.31 7.77
CA TRP A 414 2.57 -16.99 9.12
C TRP A 414 2.94 -18.29 9.83
N ARG A 415 4.09 -18.30 10.50
CA ARG A 415 4.63 -19.43 11.28
C ARG A 415 4.76 -18.99 12.72
N THR A 416 4.11 -19.69 13.62
CA THR A 416 4.26 -19.44 15.05
C THR A 416 5.53 -20.11 15.55
N VAL A 417 6.41 -19.33 16.16
CA VAL A 417 7.69 -19.79 16.72
C VAL A 417 7.76 -19.46 18.20
N GLU A 418 8.50 -20.26 18.96
CA GLU A 418 8.65 -20.12 20.39
C GLU A 418 9.89 -19.27 20.74
N VAL A 419 9.80 -18.44 21.76
CA VAL A 419 10.92 -17.73 22.37
C VAL A 419 11.73 -18.67 23.25
N LEU A 420 12.93 -19.03 22.81
CA LEU A 420 13.84 -19.93 23.53
C LEU A 420 14.69 -19.19 24.57
N ASP A 421 15.09 -17.97 24.25
CA ASP A 421 15.90 -17.13 25.13
C ASP A 421 15.65 -15.65 24.84
N ARG A 422 15.95 -14.82 25.85
CA ARG A 422 15.80 -13.38 25.83
C ARG A 422 17.01 -12.70 26.45
N ARG A 423 17.77 -11.97 25.65
CA ARG A 423 18.96 -11.25 26.10
C ARG A 423 18.79 -9.73 25.97
N ARG A 424 19.06 -9.01 27.05
CA ARG A 424 19.07 -7.54 27.02
C ARG A 424 20.41 -7.05 26.47
N GLU A 425 20.38 -6.32 25.38
CA GLU A 425 21.57 -5.69 24.77
C GLU A 425 21.82 -4.29 25.36
N THR A 426 20.77 -3.48 25.40
CA THR A 426 20.81 -2.11 25.97
C THR A 426 19.54 -1.85 26.79
N ARG A 427 19.34 -0.60 27.20
CA ARG A 427 18.14 -0.20 27.95
C ARG A 427 16.83 -0.49 27.19
N ASP A 428 16.84 -0.31 25.86
CA ASP A 428 15.67 -0.34 24.97
C ASP A 428 15.81 -1.36 23.83
N VAL A 429 16.87 -2.19 23.83
CA VAL A 429 17.12 -3.21 22.80
C VAL A 429 17.24 -4.59 23.44
N ILE A 430 16.51 -5.54 22.89
CA ILE A 430 16.46 -6.94 23.30
C ILE A 430 16.79 -7.82 22.08
N THR A 431 17.55 -8.88 22.30
CA THR A 431 17.69 -9.99 21.36
C THR A 431 16.84 -11.17 21.82
N LEU A 432 15.93 -11.64 20.95
CA LEU A 432 15.14 -12.85 21.14
C LEU A 432 15.76 -13.98 20.32
N SER A 433 16.02 -15.12 20.94
CA SER A 433 16.34 -16.37 20.27
C SER A 433 15.05 -17.15 20.05
N LEU A 434 14.72 -17.47 18.80
CA LEU A 434 13.46 -18.08 18.40
C LEU A 434 13.71 -19.46 17.81
N GLY A 435 13.01 -20.47 18.34
CA GLY A 435 13.11 -21.85 17.87
C GLY A 435 12.17 -22.12 16.70
N THR A 436 12.70 -22.75 15.66
CA THR A 436 11.90 -23.22 14.52
C THR A 436 12.65 -24.29 13.74
N ASP A 437 11.91 -25.28 13.25
CA ASP A 437 12.36 -26.31 12.31
C ASP A 437 11.86 -26.04 10.86
N ASP A 438 11.18 -24.90 10.65
CA ASP A 438 10.64 -24.56 9.32
C ASP A 438 11.80 -24.22 8.35
N PRO A 439 12.02 -25.06 7.32
CA PRO A 439 13.12 -24.83 6.36
C PRO A 439 12.96 -23.52 5.59
N GLY A 440 11.76 -23.00 5.44
CA GLY A 440 11.51 -21.73 4.77
C GLY A 440 12.01 -20.54 5.59
N LEU A 441 11.89 -20.56 6.93
CA LEU A 441 12.45 -19.54 7.80
C LEU A 441 13.98 -19.64 7.91
N LEU A 442 14.50 -20.88 7.93
CA LEU A 442 15.94 -21.14 8.08
C LEU A 442 16.75 -20.92 6.77
N ALA A 443 16.10 -20.92 5.60
CA ALA A 443 16.72 -20.66 4.31
C ALA A 443 17.07 -19.19 4.04
N GLY A 444 16.99 -18.32 5.06
CA GLY A 444 17.24 -16.89 4.94
C GLY A 444 18.71 -16.57 4.62
N ARG A 445 18.90 -15.40 4.00
CA ARG A 445 20.22 -14.84 3.67
C ARG A 445 20.53 -13.65 4.58
N PRO A 446 21.81 -13.40 4.87
CA PRO A 446 22.24 -12.18 5.56
C PRO A 446 21.61 -10.92 4.97
N GLY A 447 21.04 -10.05 5.83
CA GLY A 447 20.41 -8.79 5.41
C GLY A 447 18.89 -8.88 5.14
N GLN A 448 18.31 -10.07 5.11
CA GLN A 448 16.86 -10.25 5.02
C GLN A 448 16.18 -9.99 6.38
N PHE A 449 14.86 -9.77 6.31
CA PHE A 449 14.03 -9.48 7.47
C PHE A 449 12.80 -10.41 7.53
N VAL A 450 12.12 -10.41 8.65
CA VAL A 450 10.81 -11.05 8.85
C VAL A 450 9.80 -10.01 9.31
N MET A 451 8.53 -10.20 8.94
CA MET A 451 7.44 -9.51 9.63
C MET A 451 7.15 -10.29 10.91
N ALA A 452 7.19 -9.63 12.05
CA ALA A 452 6.95 -10.25 13.36
C ALA A 452 5.61 -9.75 13.92
N ALA A 453 4.66 -10.66 14.15
CA ALA A 453 3.31 -10.33 14.57
C ALA A 453 2.96 -10.94 15.91
N LEU A 454 2.27 -10.15 16.73
CA LEU A 454 1.47 -10.62 17.85
C LEU A 454 -0.01 -10.42 17.52
N PRO A 455 -0.92 -11.20 18.13
CA PRO A 455 -2.34 -11.02 17.90
C PRO A 455 -2.78 -9.57 18.11
N ALA A 456 -3.50 -9.03 17.14
CA ALA A 456 -4.07 -7.68 17.16
C ALA A 456 -3.07 -6.51 17.27
N VAL A 457 -1.80 -6.73 16.94
CA VAL A 457 -0.76 -5.71 16.88
C VAL A 457 -0.22 -5.64 15.44
N ALA A 458 0.10 -4.44 14.96
CA ALA A 458 0.76 -4.29 13.67
C ALA A 458 2.06 -5.11 13.64
N ALA A 459 2.36 -5.71 12.48
CA ALA A 459 3.53 -6.56 12.31
C ALA A 459 4.74 -5.74 11.82
N PRO A 460 5.67 -5.33 12.67
CA PRO A 460 6.86 -4.61 12.22
C PRO A 460 7.81 -5.52 11.43
N PRO A 461 8.55 -4.96 10.46
CA PRO A 461 9.67 -5.63 9.83
C PRO A 461 10.86 -5.65 10.80
N ILE A 462 11.42 -6.82 11.04
CA ILE A 462 12.60 -7.00 11.90
C ILE A 462 13.68 -7.76 11.13
N SER A 463 14.85 -7.16 11.01
CA SER A 463 15.99 -7.82 10.38
C SER A 463 16.42 -9.03 11.20
N VAL A 464 16.72 -10.14 10.51
CA VAL A 464 17.30 -11.31 11.19
C VAL A 464 18.73 -10.97 11.59
N SER A 465 19.03 -11.09 12.88
CA SER A 465 20.35 -10.76 13.44
C SER A 465 21.29 -11.97 13.55
N ARG A 466 20.77 -13.19 13.46
CA ARG A 466 21.53 -14.44 13.30
C ARG A 466 20.64 -15.58 12.84
N PHE A 467 21.19 -16.49 12.02
CA PHE A 467 20.58 -17.77 11.68
C PHE A 467 21.30 -18.90 12.41
N HIS A 468 20.52 -19.85 12.96
CA HIS A 468 20.98 -21.08 13.60
C HIS A 468 20.40 -22.29 12.86
N PRO A 469 20.97 -23.49 13.03
CA PRO A 469 20.39 -24.69 12.41
C PRO A 469 18.96 -25.02 12.87
N ASP A 470 18.58 -24.57 14.06
CA ASP A 470 17.32 -24.85 14.75
C ASP A 470 16.53 -23.57 15.11
N GLY A 471 16.89 -22.42 14.54
CA GLY A 471 16.21 -21.18 14.85
C GLY A 471 16.86 -19.92 14.27
N LEU A 472 16.43 -18.77 14.77
CA LEU A 472 16.97 -17.48 14.39
C LEU A 472 16.94 -16.49 15.56
N GLU A 473 17.78 -15.45 15.48
CA GLU A 473 17.75 -14.34 16.44
C GLU A 473 17.17 -13.08 15.79
N LEU A 474 16.36 -12.37 16.55
CA LEU A 474 15.86 -11.04 16.24
C LEU A 474 16.32 -10.04 17.29
N THR A 475 17.00 -8.98 16.88
CA THR A 475 17.39 -7.89 17.77
C THR A 475 16.50 -6.69 17.53
N ILE A 476 15.75 -6.31 18.55
CA ILE A 476 14.58 -5.44 18.43
C ILE A 476 14.72 -4.27 19.41
N ARG A 477 14.51 -3.04 18.90
CA ARG A 477 14.37 -1.83 19.71
C ARG A 477 12.91 -1.55 20.01
N ALA A 478 12.57 -1.23 21.25
CA ALA A 478 11.26 -0.74 21.65
C ALA A 478 11.05 0.70 21.13
N ALA A 479 10.61 0.83 19.88
CA ALA A 479 10.42 2.12 19.19
C ALA A 479 8.96 2.55 19.04
N GLY A 480 8.03 1.64 19.22
CA GLY A 480 6.58 1.87 19.11
C GLY A 480 5.78 0.77 19.79
N PRO A 481 4.43 0.85 19.83
CA PRO A 481 3.60 -0.12 20.56
C PRO A 481 3.85 -1.57 20.16
N ALA A 482 4.00 -1.84 18.87
CA ALA A 482 4.22 -3.19 18.35
C ALA A 482 5.56 -3.76 18.81
N THR A 483 6.66 -3.03 18.62
CA THR A 483 7.98 -3.47 19.06
C THR A 483 8.09 -3.51 20.58
N ALA A 484 7.41 -2.60 21.30
CA ALA A 484 7.34 -2.65 22.77
C ALA A 484 6.64 -3.93 23.26
N ALA A 485 5.58 -4.38 22.59
CA ALA A 485 4.92 -5.64 22.91
C ALA A 485 5.85 -6.84 22.65
N ILE A 486 6.56 -6.87 21.52
CA ILE A 486 7.43 -7.99 21.14
C ILE A 486 8.66 -8.10 22.10
N VAL A 487 9.28 -6.98 22.50
CA VAL A 487 10.44 -7.01 23.39
C VAL A 487 10.10 -7.45 24.82
N ASN A 488 8.82 -7.46 25.19
CA ASN A 488 8.34 -7.94 26.49
C ASN A 488 8.03 -9.45 26.51
N LEU A 489 8.17 -10.14 25.38
CA LEU A 489 8.03 -11.60 25.35
C LEU A 489 9.09 -12.26 26.23
N GLU A 490 8.67 -13.28 26.94
CA GLU A 490 9.50 -14.09 27.81
C GLU A 490 9.72 -15.48 27.20
N ARG A 491 10.64 -16.25 27.76
CA ARG A 491 10.88 -17.63 27.35
C ARG A 491 9.61 -18.48 27.47
N GLY A 492 9.28 -19.20 26.40
CA GLY A 492 8.06 -20.02 26.29
C GLY A 492 6.88 -19.27 25.62
N ASP A 493 6.96 -17.94 25.48
CA ASP A 493 5.98 -17.19 24.69
C ASP A 493 6.14 -17.49 23.20
N THR A 494 5.15 -17.09 22.41
CA THR A 494 5.17 -17.32 20.97
C THR A 494 4.99 -16.01 20.18
N VAL A 495 5.63 -15.94 19.03
CA VAL A 495 5.47 -14.87 18.05
C VAL A 495 5.24 -15.47 16.66
N ALA A 496 4.37 -14.83 15.86
CA ALA A 496 4.16 -15.25 14.49
C ALA A 496 5.14 -14.53 13.56
N LEU A 497 5.85 -15.29 12.73
CA LEU A 497 6.80 -14.76 11.74
C LEU A 497 6.30 -15.03 10.32
N ARG A 498 6.55 -14.08 9.44
CA ARG A 498 6.40 -14.24 8.00
C ARG A 498 7.67 -13.76 7.30
N GLY A 499 8.31 -14.64 6.57
CA GLY A 499 9.60 -14.39 5.93
C GLY A 499 10.38 -15.67 5.67
N PRO A 500 11.69 -15.54 5.38
CA PRO A 500 12.47 -14.30 5.20
C PRO A 500 12.02 -13.51 3.98
N LEU A 501 12.07 -12.19 4.08
CA LEU A 501 11.60 -11.24 3.07
C LEU A 501 12.74 -10.32 2.62
N GLY A 502 12.54 -9.72 1.47
CA GLY A 502 13.48 -8.77 0.90
C GLY A 502 14.76 -9.40 0.34
N ARG A 503 15.64 -8.53 -0.12
CA ARG A 503 16.94 -8.87 -0.71
C ARG A 503 18.03 -8.84 0.37
N GLY A 504 18.85 -9.89 0.39
CA GLY A 504 20.02 -9.97 1.29
C GLY A 504 21.26 -9.27 0.77
N TRP A 505 22.30 -9.21 1.60
CA TRP A 505 23.62 -8.74 1.21
C TRP A 505 24.24 -9.63 0.12
N PRO A 506 24.92 -9.06 -0.87
CA PRO A 506 25.62 -9.82 -1.91
C PRO A 506 26.95 -10.36 -1.37
N VAL A 507 26.86 -11.37 -0.51
CA VAL A 507 28.00 -11.93 0.23
C VAL A 507 29.13 -12.47 -0.69
N GLU A 508 28.76 -12.88 -1.89
CA GLU A 508 29.67 -13.41 -2.91
C GLU A 508 30.65 -12.33 -3.42
N LEU A 509 30.25 -11.06 -3.38
CA LEU A 509 31.11 -9.95 -3.80
C LEU A 509 32.23 -9.64 -2.81
N ALA A 510 32.23 -10.22 -1.62
CA ALA A 510 33.29 -10.07 -0.63
C ALA A 510 34.52 -10.93 -0.94
N GLU A 511 34.37 -12.01 -1.72
CA GLU A 511 35.47 -12.94 -2.02
C GLU A 511 36.62 -12.25 -2.77
N GLY A 512 37.85 -12.46 -2.29
CA GLY A 512 39.08 -11.87 -2.84
C GLY A 512 39.25 -10.35 -2.57
N ARG A 513 38.33 -9.73 -1.83
CA ARG A 513 38.30 -8.28 -1.62
C ARG A 513 38.66 -7.88 -0.19
N ASP A 514 39.01 -6.60 -0.03
CA ASP A 514 39.00 -5.94 1.25
C ASP A 514 37.56 -5.51 1.55
N VAL A 515 37.06 -5.82 2.73
CA VAL A 515 35.68 -5.56 3.12
C VAL A 515 35.62 -4.54 4.25
N MET A 516 34.84 -3.49 4.05
CA MET A 516 34.50 -2.51 5.09
C MET A 516 33.04 -2.73 5.53
N VAL A 517 32.83 -3.10 6.77
CA VAL A 517 31.51 -3.14 7.42
C VAL A 517 31.37 -1.92 8.30
N ILE A 518 30.49 -1.00 7.93
CA ILE A 518 30.34 0.30 8.59
C ILE A 518 28.93 0.42 9.15
N THR A 519 28.82 0.65 10.45
CA THR A 519 27.49 0.61 11.07
C THR A 519 27.34 1.55 12.26
N GLY A 520 26.08 1.93 12.53
CA GLY A 520 25.69 2.75 13.69
C GLY A 520 24.51 2.21 14.45
N GLY A 521 24.66 2.10 15.77
CA GLY A 521 23.60 1.68 16.68
C GLY A 521 23.02 0.29 16.33
N ILE A 522 21.69 0.19 16.18
CA ILE A 522 21.00 -1.07 15.88
C ILE A 522 21.29 -1.58 14.45
N GLY A 523 21.86 -0.75 13.57
CA GLY A 523 22.29 -1.18 12.24
C GLY A 523 23.33 -2.31 12.22
N LEU A 524 23.93 -2.63 13.36
CA LEU A 524 24.82 -3.78 13.49
C LEU A 524 24.03 -5.12 13.39
N ALA A 525 22.76 -5.14 13.81
CA ALA A 525 21.95 -6.35 13.80
C ALA A 525 21.81 -7.01 12.42
N PRO A 526 21.41 -6.30 11.32
CA PRO A 526 21.34 -6.88 9.99
C PRO A 526 22.70 -7.17 9.34
N LEU A 527 23.80 -6.63 9.89
CA LEU A 527 25.17 -6.89 9.41
C LEU A 527 25.83 -8.07 10.15
N ARG A 528 25.32 -8.47 11.31
CA ARG A 528 25.87 -9.57 12.10
C ARG A 528 25.84 -10.90 11.34
N PRO A 529 24.74 -11.31 10.64
CA PRO A 529 24.77 -12.52 9.80
C PRO A 529 25.76 -12.43 8.62
N LEU A 530 26.02 -11.23 8.10
CA LEU A 530 27.04 -11.01 7.09
C LEU A 530 28.44 -11.24 7.66
N LEU A 531 28.73 -10.73 8.87
CA LEU A 531 29.98 -10.98 9.57
C LEU A 531 30.16 -12.48 9.86
N ASP A 532 29.14 -13.17 10.36
CA ASP A 532 29.19 -14.63 10.56
C ASP A 532 29.50 -15.40 9.28
N HIS A 533 28.87 -15.02 8.16
CA HIS A 533 29.11 -15.63 6.85
C HIS A 533 30.55 -15.41 6.38
N MET A 534 31.11 -14.20 6.55
CA MET A 534 32.47 -13.87 6.17
C MET A 534 33.50 -14.55 7.06
N LEU A 535 33.25 -14.63 8.36
CA LEU A 535 34.13 -15.34 9.32
C LEU A 535 34.21 -16.83 9.02
N ALA A 536 33.09 -17.45 8.66
CA ALA A 536 33.07 -18.86 8.23
C ALA A 536 33.86 -19.13 6.93
N ARG A 537 34.17 -18.09 6.15
CA ARG A 537 34.94 -18.14 4.90
C ARG A 537 36.14 -17.20 4.91
N ARG A 538 36.72 -17.00 6.08
CA ARG A 538 37.79 -16.01 6.30
C ARG A 538 38.95 -16.14 5.34
N ASP A 539 39.28 -17.36 4.95
CA ASP A 539 40.35 -17.72 4.00
C ASP A 539 40.11 -17.21 2.56
N ARG A 540 38.87 -16.87 2.22
CA ARG A 540 38.48 -16.36 0.90
C ARG A 540 38.41 -14.84 0.82
N ILE A 541 38.56 -14.14 1.95
CA ILE A 541 38.43 -12.67 2.04
C ILE A 541 39.77 -12.07 2.43
N ALA A 542 40.21 -11.04 1.72
CA ALA A 542 41.53 -10.46 1.95
C ALA A 542 41.61 -9.84 3.37
N HIS A 543 40.87 -8.76 3.63
CA HIS A 543 40.79 -8.12 4.93
C HIS A 543 39.33 -7.80 5.27
N ILE A 544 39.00 -7.83 6.55
CA ILE A 544 37.69 -7.42 7.08
C ILE A 544 37.89 -6.35 8.13
N HIS A 545 37.30 -5.19 7.90
CA HIS A 545 37.31 -4.06 8.81
C HIS A 545 35.89 -3.77 9.26
N LEU A 546 35.63 -3.79 10.57
CA LEU A 546 34.36 -3.40 11.18
C LEU A 546 34.52 -2.02 11.86
N ALA A 547 33.83 -1.01 11.34
CA ALA A 547 33.69 0.30 11.96
C ALA A 547 32.30 0.40 12.60
N TYR A 548 32.24 0.48 13.92
CA TYR A 548 30.98 0.54 14.68
C TYR A 548 30.87 1.79 15.52
N GLY A 549 29.80 2.55 15.34
CA GLY A 549 29.45 3.73 16.11
C GLY A 549 28.22 3.54 17.00
N ALA A 550 28.26 4.04 18.24
CA ALA A 550 27.11 4.09 19.13
C ALA A 550 26.97 5.48 19.76
N ARG A 551 25.81 5.82 20.34
CA ARG A 551 25.62 7.12 20.98
C ARG A 551 26.43 7.28 22.25
N THR A 552 26.41 6.24 23.09
CA THR A 552 27.15 6.17 24.34
C THR A 552 27.73 4.76 24.54
N PRO A 553 28.65 4.54 25.47
CA PRO A 553 29.14 3.18 25.80
C PRO A 553 28.04 2.20 26.15
N GLY A 554 26.96 2.65 26.84
CA GLY A 554 25.82 1.83 27.23
C GLY A 554 24.83 1.53 26.11
N ASP A 555 24.97 2.18 24.91
CA ASP A 555 24.17 1.93 23.73
C ASP A 555 24.85 0.97 22.73
N ARG A 556 26.03 0.42 23.07
CA ARG A 556 26.71 -0.58 22.25
C ARG A 556 26.00 -1.92 22.31
N LEU A 557 25.83 -2.55 21.15
CA LEU A 557 25.27 -3.90 21.04
C LEU A 557 26.36 -4.95 21.01
N TYR A 558 26.04 -6.16 21.47
CA TYR A 558 26.89 -7.36 21.38
C TYR A 558 28.31 -7.14 21.93
N VAL A 559 28.45 -6.42 23.03
CA VAL A 559 29.73 -5.95 23.58
C VAL A 559 30.74 -7.09 23.72
N ASP A 560 30.34 -8.20 24.38
CA ASP A 560 31.22 -9.35 24.59
C ASP A 560 31.64 -10.04 23.28
N GLU A 561 30.78 -10.02 22.26
CA GLU A 561 31.09 -10.58 20.95
C GLU A 561 32.10 -9.70 20.19
N LEU A 562 31.86 -8.39 20.18
CA LEU A 562 32.78 -7.43 19.56
C LEU A 562 34.15 -7.40 20.24
N ASP A 563 34.20 -7.50 21.57
CA ASP A 563 35.45 -7.51 22.32
C ASP A 563 36.25 -8.80 22.05
N ARG A 564 35.58 -9.96 21.95
CA ARG A 564 36.20 -11.21 21.53
C ARG A 564 36.74 -11.14 20.09
N LEU A 565 35.97 -10.56 19.15
CA LEU A 565 36.39 -10.39 17.76
C LEU A 565 37.62 -9.47 17.67
N ALA A 566 37.62 -8.37 18.40
CA ALA A 566 38.76 -7.46 18.47
C ALA A 566 40.02 -8.14 19.05
N ALA A 567 39.85 -8.90 20.12
CA ALA A 567 40.96 -9.63 20.77
C ALA A 567 41.53 -10.77 19.90
N SER A 568 40.69 -11.36 19.04
CA SER A 568 41.09 -12.49 18.17
C SER A 568 42.07 -12.07 17.06
N GLY A 569 42.05 -10.79 16.64
CA GLY A 569 42.82 -10.30 15.52
C GLY A 569 42.43 -10.88 14.14
N VAL A 570 41.31 -11.64 14.07
CA VAL A 570 40.81 -12.23 12.82
C VAL A 570 40.27 -11.16 11.88
N ILE A 571 39.70 -10.08 12.47
CA ILE A 571 39.24 -8.88 11.76
C ILE A 571 39.66 -7.65 12.54
N ASP A 572 39.77 -6.52 11.85
CA ASP A 572 40.02 -5.24 12.47
C ASP A 572 38.71 -4.64 12.98
N VAL A 573 38.57 -4.46 14.30
CA VAL A 573 37.39 -3.87 14.91
C VAL A 573 37.72 -2.49 15.46
N ALA A 574 37.04 -1.46 14.93
CA ALA A 574 37.18 -0.12 15.38
C ALA A 574 35.84 0.41 15.91
N GLN A 575 35.76 0.73 17.20
CA GLN A 575 34.57 1.20 17.88
C GLN A 575 34.69 2.68 18.26
N THR A 576 33.58 3.43 18.17
CA THR A 576 33.49 4.80 18.64
C THR A 576 32.11 5.08 19.26
N VAL A 577 32.06 6.11 20.12
CA VAL A 577 30.79 6.59 20.68
C VAL A 577 30.70 8.11 20.51
N ASP A 578 29.49 8.63 20.28
CA ASP A 578 29.32 10.08 20.07
C ASP A 578 29.68 10.88 21.32
N ARG A 579 29.44 10.32 22.51
CA ARG A 579 29.74 10.92 23.82
C ARG A 579 29.97 9.84 24.88
N ALA A 580 30.88 10.17 25.82
CA ALA A 580 31.19 9.27 26.93
C ALA A 580 31.60 10.03 28.18
N GLY A 581 31.52 9.37 29.34
CA GLY A 581 32.09 9.80 30.60
C GLY A 581 33.59 9.50 30.69
N PRO A 582 34.24 9.93 31.77
CA PRO A 582 35.71 9.83 31.97
C PRO A 582 36.19 8.36 32.10
N GLU A 583 35.31 7.42 32.42
CA GLU A 583 35.63 5.99 32.51
C GLU A 583 35.78 5.32 31.13
N TRP A 584 35.37 5.98 30.05
CA TRP A 584 35.49 5.43 28.70
C TRP A 584 36.91 5.66 28.14
N LEU A 585 37.60 4.55 27.86
CA LEU A 585 38.98 4.61 27.32
C LEU A 585 39.02 4.48 25.79
N GLY A 586 37.83 4.22 25.16
CA GLY A 586 37.73 4.10 23.72
C GLY A 586 37.63 5.46 23.02
N ARG A 587 37.34 5.42 21.73
CA ARG A 587 37.22 6.64 20.90
C ARG A 587 35.89 7.34 21.14
N VAL A 588 35.96 8.68 21.08
CA VAL A 588 34.77 9.54 21.09
C VAL A 588 34.73 10.30 19.77
N GLY A 589 33.59 10.25 19.09
CA GLY A 589 33.34 10.88 17.80
C GLY A 589 32.46 10.01 16.91
N VAL A 590 32.11 10.53 15.73
CA VAL A 590 31.25 9.85 14.76
C VAL A 590 32.02 8.74 14.00
N VAL A 591 31.30 7.74 13.50
CA VAL A 591 31.90 6.56 12.85
C VAL A 591 32.73 6.90 11.61
N THR A 592 32.41 7.99 10.90
CA THR A 592 33.19 8.46 9.73
C THR A 592 34.64 8.77 10.07
N GLN A 593 34.92 9.31 11.27
CA GLN A 593 36.30 9.57 11.73
C GLN A 593 37.13 8.31 11.98
N VAL A 594 36.46 7.17 12.14
CA VAL A 594 37.13 5.88 12.29
C VAL A 594 37.50 5.30 10.92
N ILE A 595 36.65 5.52 9.91
CA ILE A 595 36.86 5.05 8.54
C ILE A 595 38.13 5.61 7.95
N ASP A 596 38.46 6.87 8.18
CA ASP A 596 39.64 7.54 7.65
C ASP A 596 40.97 6.88 8.06
N ARG A 597 40.95 6.09 9.11
CA ARG A 597 42.14 5.39 9.64
C ARG A 597 42.26 3.94 9.13
N ILE A 598 41.27 3.45 8.41
CA ILE A 598 41.31 2.09 7.87
C ILE A 598 42.21 2.08 6.64
N MET A 599 43.28 1.30 6.71
CA MET A 599 44.19 1.08 5.57
C MET A 599 43.62 -0.02 4.69
N CYS A 600 43.16 0.31 3.49
CA CYS A 600 42.64 -0.65 2.51
C CYS A 600 43.01 -0.20 1.08
N SER A 601 43.00 -1.14 0.16
CA SER A 601 43.18 -0.88 -1.27
C SER A 601 41.84 -0.47 -1.87
N CYS A 602 41.67 0.82 -2.21
CA CYS A 602 40.40 1.37 -2.65
C CYS A 602 39.88 0.74 -3.96
N ASP A 603 40.77 0.25 -4.83
CA ASP A 603 40.45 -0.40 -6.11
C ASP A 603 39.83 -1.79 -5.95
N ARG A 604 39.94 -2.44 -4.81
CA ARG A 604 39.33 -3.74 -4.54
C ARG A 604 38.47 -3.79 -3.28
N THR A 605 38.28 -2.65 -2.62
CA THR A 605 37.43 -2.58 -1.43
C THR A 605 35.96 -2.59 -1.80
N ILE A 606 35.16 -3.36 -1.03
CA ILE A 606 33.69 -3.30 -1.00
C ILE A 606 33.23 -2.84 0.37
N ALA A 607 32.23 -1.97 0.42
CA ALA A 607 31.67 -1.44 1.65
C ALA A 607 30.21 -1.87 1.85
N PHE A 608 29.90 -2.34 3.05
CA PHE A 608 28.54 -2.67 3.52
C PHE A 608 28.17 -1.71 4.66
N VAL A 609 27.14 -0.91 4.44
CA VAL A 609 26.78 0.21 5.33
C VAL A 609 25.36 0.05 5.86
N CYS A 610 25.18 0.10 7.17
CA CYS A 610 23.87 0.06 7.81
C CYS A 610 23.81 0.96 9.05
N GLY A 611 22.76 1.75 9.17
CA GLY A 611 22.54 2.62 10.32
C GLY A 611 21.59 3.77 10.01
N PRO A 612 21.54 4.80 10.85
CA PRO A 612 20.73 5.99 10.60
C PRO A 612 21.06 6.63 9.24
N GLU A 613 20.05 7.06 8.50
CA GLU A 613 20.20 7.55 7.13
C GLU A 613 21.24 8.69 7.02
N ARG A 614 21.25 9.63 7.98
CA ARG A 614 22.27 10.69 8.04
C ARG A 614 23.69 10.15 8.18
N MET A 615 23.88 9.10 9.00
CA MET A 615 25.18 8.43 9.14
C MET A 615 25.59 7.77 7.83
N MET A 616 24.66 7.05 7.17
CA MET A 616 24.95 6.38 5.91
C MET A 616 25.33 7.37 4.82
N ARG A 617 24.64 8.52 4.69
CA ARG A 617 24.99 9.59 3.73
C ARG A 617 26.40 10.11 3.99
N ALA A 618 26.70 10.51 5.23
CA ALA A 618 28.05 10.98 5.58
C ALA A 618 29.13 9.89 5.36
N THR A 619 28.78 8.62 5.56
CA THR A 619 29.69 7.50 5.26
C THR A 619 29.94 7.36 3.76
N VAL A 620 28.92 7.51 2.94
CA VAL A 620 29.04 7.45 1.47
C VAL A 620 29.95 8.57 0.97
N ASP A 621 29.79 9.79 1.49
CA ASP A 621 30.66 10.93 1.14
C ASP A 621 32.14 10.59 1.41
N VAL A 622 32.45 10.06 2.60
CA VAL A 622 33.82 9.63 2.95
C VAL A 622 34.32 8.49 2.05
N LEU A 623 33.47 7.53 1.69
CA LEU A 623 33.84 6.43 0.81
C LEU A 623 34.14 6.93 -0.63
N HIS A 624 33.37 7.91 -1.12
CA HIS A 624 33.65 8.58 -2.40
C HIS A 624 34.98 9.36 -2.39
N GLU A 625 35.24 10.12 -1.33
CA GLU A 625 36.51 10.83 -1.15
C GLU A 625 37.72 9.87 -1.17
N ARG A 626 37.51 8.61 -0.75
CA ARG A 626 38.48 7.54 -0.82
C ARG A 626 38.53 6.81 -2.18
N GLY A 627 37.69 7.19 -3.14
CA GLY A 627 37.65 6.62 -4.48
C GLY A 627 36.96 5.26 -4.60
N ILE A 628 36.07 4.90 -3.66
CA ILE A 628 35.25 3.69 -3.76
C ILE A 628 34.02 4.02 -4.62
N PRO A 629 33.80 3.34 -5.75
CA PRO A 629 32.69 3.65 -6.65
C PRO A 629 31.36 3.07 -6.16
N ASP A 630 30.25 3.62 -6.66
CA ASP A 630 28.86 3.31 -6.25
C ASP A 630 28.50 1.83 -6.36
N GLU A 631 29.04 1.10 -7.33
CA GLU A 631 28.79 -0.33 -7.54
C GLU A 631 29.36 -1.19 -6.40
N ARG A 632 30.30 -0.64 -5.63
CA ARG A 632 30.94 -1.33 -4.51
C ARG A 632 30.54 -0.79 -3.13
N ILE A 633 29.60 0.15 -3.09
CA ILE A 633 29.00 0.65 -1.85
C ILE A 633 27.58 0.08 -1.76
N TRP A 634 27.35 -0.71 -0.73
CA TRP A 634 26.05 -1.32 -0.46
C TRP A 634 25.46 -0.78 0.83
N VAL A 635 24.21 -0.37 0.76
CA VAL A 635 23.47 0.23 1.89
C VAL A 635 22.20 -0.55 2.18
N THR A 636 21.73 -0.52 3.43
CA THR A 636 20.40 -1.02 3.77
C THR A 636 19.50 0.13 4.22
N LEU A 637 18.27 0.14 3.72
CA LEU A 637 17.32 1.22 3.96
C LEU A 637 16.15 0.76 4.83
N GLU A 638 15.80 1.58 5.81
CA GLU A 638 14.62 1.37 6.63
C GLU A 638 13.44 2.18 6.07
N ARG A 639 12.30 1.53 5.88
CA ARG A 639 11.02 2.17 5.54
C ARG A 639 9.91 1.49 6.34
N HIS A 640 8.83 2.23 6.57
CA HIS A 640 7.63 1.64 7.15
C HIS A 640 7.08 0.54 6.23
N MET A 641 6.76 -0.63 6.76
CA MET A 641 6.30 -1.78 6.00
C MET A 641 5.09 -2.42 6.68
N ASP A 642 3.99 -2.55 5.96
CA ASP A 642 2.81 -3.28 6.43
C ASP A 642 2.67 -4.64 5.74
N CYS A 643 2.82 -4.69 4.41
CA CYS A 643 2.60 -5.93 3.66
C CYS A 643 3.86 -6.80 3.55
N GLY A 644 5.07 -6.24 3.56
CA GLY A 644 6.34 -6.96 3.37
C GLY A 644 6.58 -7.55 1.97
N VAL A 645 5.68 -7.33 1.01
CA VAL A 645 5.66 -8.03 -0.30
C VAL A 645 5.47 -7.09 -1.51
N GLY A 646 5.69 -5.78 -1.34
CA GLY A 646 5.60 -4.79 -2.42
C GLY A 646 4.18 -4.43 -2.84
N LEU A 647 3.16 -4.65 -1.99
CA LEU A 647 1.76 -4.44 -2.32
C LEU A 647 1.22 -3.07 -1.87
N CYS A 648 1.46 -2.67 -0.61
CA CYS A 648 0.75 -1.55 0.01
C CYS A 648 1.32 -0.15 -0.30
N GLY A 649 2.56 -0.06 -0.81
CA GLY A 649 3.19 1.20 -1.16
C GLY A 649 3.82 1.99 0.00
N HIS A 650 3.66 1.56 1.28
CA HIS A 650 4.24 2.25 2.43
C HIS A 650 5.76 2.41 2.33
N CYS A 651 6.44 1.34 1.91
CA CYS A 651 7.90 1.29 1.83
C CYS A 651 8.47 1.82 0.51
N GLN A 652 7.69 2.58 -0.26
CA GLN A 652 8.14 3.11 -1.55
C GLN A 652 9.32 4.06 -1.40
N LEU A 653 10.34 3.87 -2.24
CA LEU A 653 11.50 4.75 -2.44
C LEU A 653 11.69 4.98 -3.95
N GLY A 654 11.23 6.11 -4.46
CA GLY A 654 11.22 6.34 -5.90
C GLY A 654 10.46 5.22 -6.63
N ARG A 655 11.15 4.47 -7.49
CA ARG A 655 10.58 3.34 -8.23
C ARG A 655 10.60 2.02 -7.45
N TYR A 656 11.29 1.94 -6.32
CA TYR A 656 11.50 0.70 -5.56
C TYR A 656 10.50 0.57 -4.40
N PHE A 657 10.18 -0.68 -4.07
CA PHE A 657 9.52 -1.05 -2.82
C PHE A 657 10.54 -1.74 -1.93
N VAL A 658 11.00 -1.07 -0.89
CA VAL A 658 12.11 -1.53 -0.03
C VAL A 658 11.87 -2.93 0.55
N CYS A 659 10.62 -3.31 0.80
CA CYS A 659 10.29 -4.65 1.30
C CYS A 659 10.44 -5.78 0.26
N LYS A 660 10.46 -5.45 -1.03
CA LYS A 660 10.55 -6.42 -2.14
C LYS A 660 11.89 -6.31 -2.87
N ASP A 661 12.26 -5.08 -3.27
CA ASP A 661 13.42 -4.80 -4.10
C ASP A 661 14.69 -4.62 -3.27
N GLY A 662 14.54 -4.27 -1.96
CA GLY A 662 15.55 -4.14 -0.93
C GLY A 662 15.35 -5.15 0.22
N PRO A 663 15.74 -4.79 1.46
CA PRO A 663 16.22 -3.50 1.95
C PRO A 663 17.65 -3.14 1.53
N VAL A 664 18.39 -4.09 1.00
CA VAL A 664 19.80 -3.94 0.59
C VAL A 664 19.88 -3.51 -0.87
N PHE A 665 20.60 -2.42 -1.13
CA PHE A 665 20.82 -1.86 -2.46
C PHE A 665 22.29 -1.49 -2.66
N SER A 666 22.81 -1.58 -3.91
CA SER A 666 24.01 -0.84 -4.24
C SER A 666 23.68 0.65 -4.39
N LEU A 667 24.66 1.50 -4.13
CA LEU A 667 24.49 2.93 -4.31
C LEU A 667 24.23 3.28 -5.79
N ALA A 668 24.85 2.54 -6.71
CA ALA A 668 24.64 2.67 -8.15
C ALA A 668 23.16 2.39 -8.57
N GLU A 669 22.48 1.41 -7.94
CA GLU A 669 21.07 1.14 -8.18
C GLU A 669 20.19 2.29 -7.70
N LEU A 670 20.49 2.86 -6.54
CA LEU A 670 19.72 3.97 -5.97
C LEU A 670 19.92 5.27 -6.75
N GLY A 671 21.16 5.48 -7.23
CA GLY A 671 21.54 6.70 -7.93
C GLY A 671 21.14 7.96 -7.14
N PRO A 672 20.61 9.00 -7.80
CA PRO A 672 20.22 10.25 -7.14
C PRO A 672 19.14 10.06 -6.06
N ALA A 673 18.33 9.01 -6.12
CA ALA A 673 17.27 8.76 -5.14
C ALA A 673 17.79 8.61 -3.70
N PHE A 674 19.03 8.17 -3.52
CA PHE A 674 19.65 8.08 -2.19
C PHE A 674 19.87 9.45 -1.54
N ALA A 675 20.12 10.49 -2.33
CA ALA A 675 20.35 11.85 -1.85
C ALA A 675 19.05 12.63 -1.58
N VAL A 676 17.92 12.24 -2.20
CA VAL A 676 16.65 12.97 -2.08
C VAL A 676 16.02 12.72 -0.71
N GLU A 677 15.88 13.77 0.06
CA GLU A 677 15.26 13.71 1.39
C GLU A 677 13.75 13.43 1.27
N GLY A 678 13.23 12.54 2.11
CA GLY A 678 11.79 12.21 2.16
C GLY A 678 11.24 11.42 0.98
N LEU A 679 12.11 10.83 0.16
CA LEU A 679 11.68 9.99 -0.97
C LEU A 679 11.19 8.60 -0.53
#